data_0875971d791d17ba2f56ca1178fe862c
#
_entry.id   0875971d791d17ba2f56ca1178fe862c
#
_cell.length_a   1.000
_cell.length_b   1.000
_cell.length_c   1.000
_cell.angle_alpha   90.00
_cell.angle_beta   90.00
_cell.angle_gamma   90.00
#
_symmetry.space_group_name_H-M   'P 1'
#
loop_
_entity.id
_entity.type
_entity.pdbx_description
1 polymer ?
#
loop_
_entity_poly.entity_id
_entity_poly.type
_entity_poly.pdbx_seq_one_letter_code
_entity_poly.pdbx_strand_id
1 'polypeptide(L)'
;MCGSFFAFPVNFMKRILSSFLFITPFILSAQTPLWIWPDKAEKHEAVYFRKFVELPAGKIKSAKLQATCDNDFSLFVNGNPALAGNNWNNNYGADITKFLTAGSNVIAVEGRNQGGVAGFVAQLEITIDGKKTTIVTDTSWTATRTFYGQWKNGKGKGWAKTISTGKMGDDPWGNVFAGAARGSRSPADGGAIKVAKGFKADLLYTVPKGEQGTWVCLCVDDKGRLIASDQGGKGLYRIDVSSEEAKVEKLEIDITSAQGLLHAFGSLWVNVNGRGSGVYRFTDANGDGKYDKKETIMPLAGGGEHGPHALVLSPDGKHIYVLGGNHTKLPKVDHSRVPTNWGEDHLLKRLPDARGHAARIRAPGGWIARFDKDGKNWETIAMGFRNTYDMAFNIDGELFAYDSDMEWDAGTPWYRPTRFYHVASGADFGWRTGTGKWPQWYPDCLPPAYGIGPGSPVGVTSGLGAKFPAKYQKAIYCLDWTYGTMSAMHLKANGASYIAEREEFVASSRLRMTDGVINPKDGAMYFTVGGRGGQSALFRVTYTGKESTEPVKSQSPDTEARKLRQELEALHQPKAGAVVKAWKYLGSEDRHIRWAARVAIEHQPVAQWQDEALAEEAPQASLTALCALARHGDKPLQPKLLAALNRLDWAKLSIPQQAELLRVYQLAFIRMGHPSEKDAAAVEKKLDILYPAPVAALNLELCTLLVYLESPNVVGKTLALMSQSSDQSKYNWSPELLARNSGYARAFAATAASSPQRDQIHYAKELRNLKTHWTDTQRLEYFRWYRKAESFKGGNSFGGFLNNFRKEAQVNVPKALLPAIEKIEQEPATDSPPFEIDTRLVLGVKPMMKFDKEELRVKPGARIELAFTNNDPMPMMHNLVLVKPGARLEIVTAAATMGAAGMANSFVPKSDKVIANTPLILTGNTYKLYFQAPTRPGKYEYICTYPGHGLTMWGTLVVE
;
A
#
# COMPACT_ATOMS: atom_id res chain seq x y z
N MET A 1 -32.55 -51.11 -56.96
CA MET A 1 -32.70 -52.56 -57.12
C MET A 1 -31.99 -53.19 -55.91
N CYS A 2 -32.75 -53.72 -55.06
CA CYS A 2 -32.98 -55.10 -54.67
C CYS A 2 -31.67 -55.71 -54.16
N GLY A 3 -31.56 -56.26 -53.03
CA GLY A 3 -32.46 -56.84 -52.02
C GLY A 3 -31.63 -57.70 -51.10
N SER A 4 -31.96 -57.70 -49.91
CA SER A 4 -32.58 -58.76 -49.12
C SER A 4 -31.67 -59.90 -48.60
N PHE A 5 -31.57 -59.95 -47.25
CA PHE A 5 -32.08 -60.96 -46.25
C PHE A 5 -31.33 -62.26 -46.11
N PHE A 6 -30.97 -62.67 -44.94
CA PHE A 6 -31.47 -63.64 -43.95
C PHE A 6 -30.30 -63.99 -42.99
N ALA A 7 -30.32 -63.81 -41.65
CA ALA A 7 -30.92 -64.51 -40.55
C ALA A 7 -30.28 -65.85 -40.16
N PHE A 8 -29.72 -65.85 -38.96
CA PHE A 8 -29.46 -66.88 -37.90
C PHE A 8 -29.81 -68.35 -38.20
N PRO A 9 -29.25 -69.39 -37.41
CA PRO A 9 -29.10 -69.49 -36.00
C PRO A 9 -27.91 -70.27 -35.42
N VAL A 10 -27.56 -70.00 -34.14
CA VAL A 10 -27.36 -70.83 -32.95
C VAL A 10 -26.76 -72.23 -33.05
N ASN A 11 -25.64 -72.51 -32.43
CA ASN A 11 -25.42 -73.35 -31.24
C ASN A 11 -24.05 -74.04 -31.10
N PHE A 12 -23.49 -73.84 -29.87
CA PHE A 12 -22.75 -74.84 -29.05
C PHE A 12 -21.48 -75.57 -29.54
N MET A 13 -20.38 -75.44 -28.95
CA MET A 13 -19.74 -76.26 -27.94
C MET A 13 -18.22 -76.05 -27.82
N LYS A 14 -17.83 -75.66 -26.61
CA LYS A 14 -16.69 -76.07 -25.81
C LYS A 14 -15.39 -76.59 -26.48
N ARG A 15 -14.27 -75.95 -26.17
CA ARG A 15 -13.18 -76.42 -25.29
C ARG A 15 -11.78 -75.90 -25.70
N ILE A 16 -11.10 -75.33 -24.73
CA ILE A 16 -9.70 -75.52 -24.28
C ILE A 16 -8.58 -74.63 -24.91
N LEU A 17 -8.00 -73.83 -23.99
CA LEU A 17 -6.62 -73.41 -23.75
C LEU A 17 -5.77 -72.80 -24.85
N SER A 18 -5.40 -71.53 -24.62
CA SER A 18 -3.98 -71.22 -24.28
C SER A 18 -3.89 -69.74 -23.91
N SER A 19 -3.43 -69.50 -22.68
CA SER A 19 -3.11 -68.22 -22.06
C SER A 19 -1.96 -67.56 -22.79
N PHE A 20 -2.21 -66.40 -23.36
CA PHE A 20 -1.15 -65.37 -23.57
C PHE A 20 -1.53 -64.13 -22.79
N LEU A 21 -0.89 -63.99 -21.68
CA LEU A 21 -0.93 -62.78 -20.85
C LEU A 21 -0.15 -61.68 -21.59
N PHE A 22 -0.85 -60.76 -22.22
CA PHE A 22 -0.26 -59.48 -22.58
C PHE A 22 -0.23 -58.60 -21.34
N ILE A 23 0.93 -58.56 -20.69
CA ILE A 23 1.26 -57.56 -19.70
C ILE A 23 1.56 -56.25 -20.48
N THR A 24 0.56 -55.41 -20.63
CA THR A 24 0.80 -54.02 -20.97
C THR A 24 1.34 -53.34 -19.72
N PRO A 25 2.51 -52.70 -19.74
CA PRO A 25 2.96 -51.90 -18.61
C PRO A 25 2.02 -50.70 -18.49
N PHE A 26 1.22 -50.65 -17.45
CA PHE A 26 0.59 -49.43 -16.99
C PHE A 26 1.70 -48.45 -16.57
N ILE A 27 2.06 -47.57 -17.45
CA ILE A 27 2.77 -46.34 -17.06
C ILE A 27 1.80 -45.54 -16.21
N LEU A 28 1.92 -45.59 -14.89
CA LEU A 28 1.26 -44.69 -13.97
C LEU A 28 1.83 -43.30 -14.22
N SER A 29 1.19 -42.48 -15.06
CA SER A 29 1.43 -41.05 -15.08
C SER A 29 0.97 -40.55 -13.72
N ALA A 30 1.83 -39.80 -13.02
CA ALA A 30 1.47 -39.15 -11.77
C ALA A 30 0.25 -38.23 -12.02
N GLN A 31 -0.90 -38.58 -11.43
CA GLN A 31 -2.11 -37.75 -11.57
C GLN A 31 -1.87 -36.40 -10.89
N THR A 32 -2.06 -35.31 -11.63
CA THR A 32 -2.01 -33.94 -11.09
C THR A 32 -3.25 -33.68 -10.23
N PRO A 33 -3.12 -33.29 -8.97
CA PRO A 33 -4.26 -32.95 -8.12
C PRO A 33 -5.09 -31.81 -8.72
N LEU A 34 -6.40 -31.89 -8.57
CA LEU A 34 -7.34 -30.83 -8.97
C LEU A 34 -7.82 -30.09 -7.73
N TRP A 35 -7.96 -28.77 -7.86
CA TRP A 35 -8.77 -28.00 -6.94
C TRP A 35 -10.22 -28.33 -7.20
N ILE A 36 -10.98 -28.72 -6.16
CA ILE A 36 -12.36 -29.21 -6.29
C ILE A 36 -13.31 -28.40 -5.40
N TRP A 37 -14.56 -28.21 -5.89
CA TRP A 37 -15.68 -27.61 -5.15
C TRP A 37 -16.98 -28.28 -5.61
N PRO A 38 -18.14 -28.17 -4.87
CA PRO A 38 -19.40 -28.78 -5.36
C PRO A 38 -19.89 -28.25 -6.71
N ASP A 39 -19.88 -26.91 -6.84
CA ASP A 39 -20.32 -26.12 -8.00
C ASP A 39 -19.81 -24.69 -7.86
N LYS A 40 -20.59 -23.65 -8.25
CA LYS A 40 -20.23 -22.24 -8.04
C LYS A 40 -20.09 -21.93 -6.55
N ALA A 41 -18.95 -21.34 -6.17
CA ALA A 41 -18.67 -20.95 -4.80
C ALA A 41 -19.63 -19.85 -4.31
N GLU A 42 -20.10 -19.99 -3.07
CA GLU A 42 -20.90 -18.99 -2.37
C GLU A 42 -20.06 -18.32 -1.28
N LYS A 43 -20.40 -17.08 -0.95
CA LYS A 43 -19.71 -16.33 0.10
C LYS A 43 -20.13 -16.83 1.48
N HIS A 44 -19.14 -17.04 2.37
CA HIS A 44 -19.36 -17.52 3.75
C HIS A 44 -20.05 -18.89 3.85
N GLU A 45 -19.70 -19.80 2.97
CA GLU A 45 -20.22 -21.18 3.00
C GLU A 45 -19.30 -22.19 3.67
N ALA A 46 -19.88 -23.25 4.21
CA ALA A 46 -19.19 -24.47 4.61
C ALA A 46 -19.61 -25.62 3.71
N VAL A 47 -18.64 -26.39 3.23
CA VAL A 47 -18.82 -27.53 2.33
C VAL A 47 -18.18 -28.75 2.92
N TYR A 48 -18.87 -29.87 2.88
CA TYR A 48 -18.37 -31.16 3.35
C TYR A 48 -18.00 -32.02 2.15
N PHE A 49 -16.77 -32.52 2.14
CA PHE A 49 -16.25 -33.42 1.09
C PHE A 49 -16.01 -34.79 1.67
N ARG A 50 -16.09 -35.83 0.82
CA ARG A 50 -15.67 -37.19 1.17
C ARG A 50 -15.08 -37.95 -0.01
N LYS A 51 -14.16 -38.85 0.29
CA LYS A 51 -13.61 -39.88 -0.59
C LYS A 51 -13.52 -41.20 0.14
N PHE A 52 -14.10 -42.25 -0.42
CA PHE A 52 -13.87 -43.61 0.02
C PHE A 52 -12.64 -44.14 -0.70
N VAL A 53 -11.77 -44.78 0.05
CA VAL A 53 -10.50 -45.32 -0.43
C VAL A 53 -10.42 -46.80 0.00
N GLU A 54 -10.39 -47.69 -0.98
CA GLU A 54 -10.16 -49.12 -0.75
C GLU A 54 -8.66 -49.43 -0.78
N LEU A 55 -8.12 -49.95 0.33
CA LEU A 55 -6.73 -50.32 0.45
C LEU A 55 -6.58 -51.85 0.42
N PRO A 56 -5.60 -52.37 -0.35
CA PRO A 56 -5.34 -53.78 -0.37
C PRO A 56 -4.93 -54.33 1.00
N ALA A 57 -5.09 -55.61 1.21
CA ALA A 57 -4.54 -56.31 2.37
C ALA A 57 -3.01 -56.19 2.33
N GLY A 58 -2.38 -55.89 3.47
CA GLY A 58 -0.94 -55.67 3.56
C GLY A 58 -0.56 -54.74 4.72
N LYS A 59 0.73 -54.63 5.02
CA LYS A 59 1.23 -53.75 6.07
C LYS A 59 1.41 -52.34 5.55
N ILE A 60 0.62 -51.39 6.05
CA ILE A 60 0.79 -49.97 5.73
C ILE A 60 2.05 -49.46 6.44
N LYS A 61 3.10 -49.16 5.65
CA LYS A 61 4.39 -48.71 6.14
C LYS A 61 4.41 -47.24 6.41
N SER A 62 3.77 -46.46 5.54
CA SER A 62 3.64 -44.99 5.68
C SER A 62 2.46 -44.48 4.89
N ALA A 63 1.82 -43.44 5.39
CA ALA A 63 0.79 -42.70 4.68
C ALA A 63 0.93 -41.19 4.95
N LYS A 64 1.40 -40.45 3.95
CA LYS A 64 1.67 -38.99 4.05
C LYS A 64 0.61 -38.23 3.30
N LEU A 65 -0.15 -37.42 4.02
CA LEU A 65 -1.20 -36.57 3.49
C LEU A 65 -0.71 -35.12 3.39
N GLN A 66 -0.98 -34.47 2.26
CA GLN A 66 -0.83 -33.05 2.08
C GLN A 66 -2.18 -32.47 1.62
N ALA A 67 -2.60 -31.33 2.18
CA ALA A 67 -3.85 -30.68 1.80
C ALA A 67 -3.82 -29.18 2.08
N THR A 68 -4.66 -28.43 1.35
CA THR A 68 -5.02 -27.04 1.67
C THR A 68 -6.39 -26.69 1.11
N CYS A 69 -6.98 -25.61 1.60
CA CYS A 69 -8.31 -25.14 1.16
C CYS A 69 -8.34 -23.61 1.15
N ASP A 70 -9.04 -23.05 0.21
CA ASP A 70 -9.34 -21.64 0.16
C ASP A 70 -10.78 -21.43 0.70
N ASN A 71 -10.93 -20.99 2.00
CA ASN A 71 -9.94 -20.36 2.88
C ASN A 71 -9.42 -21.27 4.00
N ASP A 72 -10.27 -22.06 4.64
CA ASP A 72 -9.89 -22.94 5.76
C ASP A 72 -10.52 -24.33 5.65
N PHE A 73 -9.94 -25.32 6.36
CA PHE A 73 -10.46 -26.69 6.37
C PHE A 73 -10.12 -27.46 7.65
N SER A 74 -10.94 -28.47 7.89
CA SER A 74 -10.67 -29.53 8.86
C SER A 74 -10.86 -30.89 8.20
N LEU A 75 -9.85 -31.77 8.24
CA LEU A 75 -9.82 -33.06 7.58
C LEU A 75 -9.78 -34.19 8.61
N PHE A 76 -10.56 -35.21 8.35
CA PHE A 76 -10.73 -36.40 9.19
C PHE A 76 -10.48 -37.66 8.36
N VAL A 77 -9.87 -38.67 8.98
CA VAL A 77 -9.67 -40.02 8.41
C VAL A 77 -10.35 -41.00 9.31
N ASN A 78 -11.32 -41.73 8.77
CA ASN A 78 -12.14 -42.69 9.54
C ASN A 78 -12.70 -42.10 10.84
N GLY A 79 -13.17 -40.82 10.76
CA GLY A 79 -13.71 -40.04 11.85
C GLY A 79 -12.70 -39.41 12.81
N ASN A 80 -11.42 -39.77 12.71
CA ASN A 80 -10.35 -39.19 13.53
C ASN A 80 -9.82 -37.91 12.94
N PRO A 81 -9.59 -36.84 13.73
CA PRO A 81 -9.01 -35.61 13.24
C PRO A 81 -7.57 -35.83 12.79
N ALA A 82 -7.26 -35.45 11.56
CA ALA A 82 -5.97 -35.74 10.93
C ALA A 82 -5.20 -34.50 10.54
N LEU A 83 -5.87 -33.45 10.02
CA LEU A 83 -5.23 -32.25 9.50
C LEU A 83 -6.21 -31.09 9.51
N ALA A 84 -5.72 -29.87 9.73
CA ALA A 84 -6.50 -28.64 9.57
C ALA A 84 -5.61 -27.49 9.10
N GLY A 85 -6.19 -26.50 8.44
CA GLY A 85 -5.49 -25.32 7.97
C GLY A 85 -6.43 -24.14 7.74
N ASN A 86 -5.90 -22.94 7.77
CA ASN A 86 -6.64 -21.68 7.64
C ASN A 86 -6.01 -20.68 6.65
N ASN A 87 -5.16 -21.18 5.76
CA ASN A 87 -4.53 -20.37 4.72
C ASN A 87 -4.19 -21.25 3.52
N TRP A 88 -4.85 -21.01 2.41
CA TRP A 88 -4.68 -21.79 1.18
C TRP A 88 -3.26 -21.74 0.58
N ASN A 89 -2.46 -20.72 0.90
CA ASN A 89 -1.07 -20.60 0.45
C ASN A 89 -0.12 -21.58 1.17
N ASN A 90 -0.58 -22.25 2.23
CA ASN A 90 0.23 -23.17 3.00
C ASN A 90 -0.05 -24.61 2.57
N ASN A 91 1.03 -25.37 2.41
CA ASN A 91 0.97 -26.81 2.31
C ASN A 91 0.90 -27.39 3.74
N TYR A 92 -0.25 -27.90 4.12
CA TYR A 92 -0.42 -28.60 5.40
C TYR A 92 -0.18 -30.10 5.18
N GLY A 93 0.61 -30.72 6.04
CA GLY A 93 0.95 -32.15 5.92
C GLY A 93 0.81 -32.89 7.25
N ALA A 94 0.40 -34.14 7.16
CA ALA A 94 0.32 -35.08 8.31
C ALA A 94 0.68 -36.49 7.92
N ASP A 95 1.28 -37.22 8.86
CA ASP A 95 1.38 -38.68 8.79
C ASP A 95 0.09 -39.29 9.37
N ILE A 96 -0.67 -39.95 8.49
CA ILE A 96 -1.97 -40.54 8.83
C ILE A 96 -1.93 -42.08 8.87
N THR A 97 -0.74 -42.66 8.89
CA THR A 97 -0.52 -44.12 8.87
C THR A 97 -1.37 -44.84 9.92
N LYS A 98 -1.44 -44.31 11.12
CA LYS A 98 -2.19 -44.90 12.25
C LYS A 98 -3.72 -44.85 12.12
N PHE A 99 -4.24 -44.07 11.19
CA PHE A 99 -5.68 -43.89 10.98
C PHE A 99 -6.22 -44.74 9.84
N LEU A 100 -5.35 -45.39 9.04
CA LEU A 100 -5.75 -46.18 7.89
C LEU A 100 -5.72 -47.69 8.23
N THR A 101 -6.66 -48.42 7.63
CA THR A 101 -6.74 -49.87 7.74
C THR A 101 -6.83 -50.50 6.35
N ALA A 102 -6.50 -51.79 6.25
CA ALA A 102 -6.82 -52.56 5.03
C ALA A 102 -8.34 -52.59 4.81
N GLY A 103 -8.78 -52.58 3.54
CA GLY A 103 -10.19 -52.44 3.16
C GLY A 103 -10.64 -50.98 3.07
N SER A 104 -11.89 -50.73 3.41
CA SER A 104 -12.53 -49.42 3.17
C SER A 104 -12.15 -48.36 4.20
N ASN A 105 -11.66 -47.24 3.73
CA ASN A 105 -11.36 -46.06 4.54
C ASN A 105 -12.12 -44.84 4.00
N VAL A 106 -12.41 -43.84 4.84
CA VAL A 106 -13.03 -42.60 4.43
C VAL A 106 -12.16 -41.40 4.81
N ILE A 107 -11.92 -40.53 3.85
CA ILE A 107 -11.36 -39.21 4.06
C ILE A 107 -12.53 -38.21 3.99
N ALA A 108 -12.78 -37.48 5.06
CA ALA A 108 -13.85 -36.53 5.16
C ALA A 108 -13.27 -35.14 5.47
N VAL A 109 -13.78 -34.07 4.81
CA VAL A 109 -13.25 -32.72 4.94
C VAL A 109 -14.40 -31.73 5.10
N GLU A 110 -14.29 -30.81 6.03
CA GLU A 110 -15.04 -29.56 6.06
C GLU A 110 -14.16 -28.47 5.48
N GLY A 111 -14.55 -27.91 4.34
CA GLY A 111 -13.92 -26.72 3.75
C GLY A 111 -14.80 -25.50 3.91
N ARG A 112 -14.21 -24.33 4.14
CA ARG A 112 -14.95 -23.08 4.31
C ARG A 112 -14.44 -22.01 3.37
N ASN A 113 -15.37 -21.36 2.66
CA ASN A 113 -15.10 -20.22 1.81
C ASN A 113 -15.58 -18.94 2.48
N GLN A 114 -14.71 -17.95 2.64
CA GLN A 114 -15.06 -16.62 3.17
C GLN A 114 -15.42 -15.62 2.07
N GLY A 115 -15.24 -16.01 0.79
CA GLY A 115 -15.59 -15.23 -0.39
C GLY A 115 -14.54 -15.31 -1.51
N GLY A 116 -14.95 -15.01 -2.72
CA GLY A 116 -14.11 -15.13 -3.91
C GLY A 116 -14.19 -16.52 -4.55
N VAL A 117 -13.10 -16.95 -5.18
CA VAL A 117 -12.95 -18.33 -5.67
C VAL A 117 -12.75 -19.28 -4.50
N ALA A 118 -13.19 -20.51 -4.64
CA ALA A 118 -13.05 -21.54 -3.61
C ALA A 118 -12.49 -22.83 -4.19
N GLY A 119 -11.73 -23.56 -3.38
CA GLY A 119 -11.19 -24.83 -3.77
C GLY A 119 -10.57 -25.59 -2.60
N PHE A 120 -10.70 -26.90 -2.63
CA PHE A 120 -9.99 -27.81 -1.78
C PHE A 120 -9.08 -28.70 -2.62
N VAL A 121 -7.82 -28.91 -2.19
CA VAL A 121 -6.87 -29.77 -2.87
C VAL A 121 -6.12 -30.64 -1.86
N ALA A 122 -5.93 -31.93 -2.19
CA ALA A 122 -5.21 -32.88 -1.36
C ALA A 122 -4.46 -33.92 -2.19
N GLN A 123 -3.36 -34.42 -1.62
CA GLN A 123 -2.58 -35.56 -2.11
C GLN A 123 -2.21 -36.45 -0.95
N LEU A 124 -2.45 -37.75 -1.10
CA LEU A 124 -2.11 -38.78 -0.13
C LEU A 124 -1.19 -39.84 -0.76
N GLU A 125 0.00 -39.92 -0.28
CA GLU A 125 0.96 -40.98 -0.64
C GLU A 125 0.97 -42.09 0.39
N ILE A 126 0.65 -43.32 -0.03
CA ILE A 126 0.59 -44.51 0.84
C ILE A 126 1.60 -45.55 0.37
N THR A 127 2.33 -46.17 1.29
CA THR A 127 3.21 -47.28 1.01
C THR A 127 2.70 -48.51 1.74
N ILE A 128 2.30 -49.57 0.98
CA ILE A 128 1.82 -50.87 1.47
C ILE A 128 2.74 -51.94 0.89
N ASP A 129 3.35 -52.77 1.75
CA ASP A 129 4.30 -53.79 1.38
C ASP A 129 5.34 -53.35 0.33
N GLY A 130 5.85 -52.13 0.53
CA GLY A 130 6.86 -51.50 -0.35
C GLY A 130 6.33 -50.90 -1.66
N LYS A 131 5.06 -51.08 -2.01
CA LYS A 131 4.42 -50.46 -3.18
C LYS A 131 3.84 -49.11 -2.78
N LYS A 132 4.20 -48.09 -3.55
CA LYS A 132 3.71 -46.71 -3.38
C LYS A 132 2.46 -46.48 -4.22
N THR A 133 1.42 -45.91 -3.62
CA THR A 133 0.17 -45.47 -4.29
C THR A 133 -0.11 -44.02 -3.93
N THR A 134 -0.53 -43.23 -4.90
CA THR A 134 -0.90 -41.82 -4.71
C THR A 134 -2.38 -41.64 -4.98
N ILE A 135 -3.08 -40.97 -4.07
CA ILE A 135 -4.49 -40.58 -4.18
C ILE A 135 -4.54 -39.06 -4.17
N VAL A 136 -5.25 -38.47 -5.11
CA VAL A 136 -5.36 -37.04 -5.25
C VAL A 136 -6.81 -36.59 -5.24
N THR A 137 -7.03 -35.31 -5.04
CA THR A 137 -8.33 -34.69 -5.31
C THR A 137 -8.62 -34.66 -6.81
N ASP A 138 -9.80 -35.12 -7.17
CA ASP A 138 -10.34 -35.18 -8.53
C ASP A 138 -11.88 -35.11 -8.49
N THR A 139 -12.53 -35.12 -9.65
CA THR A 139 -13.99 -35.04 -9.75
C THR A 139 -14.73 -36.32 -9.30
N SER A 140 -14.01 -37.35 -8.85
CA SER A 140 -14.61 -38.52 -8.21
C SER A 140 -14.90 -38.35 -6.72
N TRP A 141 -14.39 -37.29 -6.10
CA TRP A 141 -14.79 -36.89 -4.77
C TRP A 141 -16.24 -36.44 -4.78
N THR A 142 -16.93 -36.58 -3.65
CA THR A 142 -18.29 -36.08 -3.50
C THR A 142 -18.36 -35.05 -2.42
N ALA A 143 -19.26 -34.05 -2.60
CA ALA A 143 -19.46 -32.97 -1.65
C ALA A 143 -20.94 -32.70 -1.37
N THR A 144 -21.22 -32.05 -0.25
CA THR A 144 -22.55 -31.57 0.14
C THR A 144 -22.43 -30.31 0.99
N ARG A 145 -23.42 -29.39 0.88
CA ARG A 145 -23.55 -28.23 1.79
C ARG A 145 -24.38 -28.55 3.04
N THR A 146 -25.01 -29.71 3.08
CA THR A 146 -25.86 -30.10 4.20
C THR A 146 -25.03 -30.72 5.33
N PHE A 147 -25.08 -30.12 6.50
CA PHE A 147 -24.45 -30.67 7.70
C PHE A 147 -25.17 -31.92 8.21
N TYR A 148 -24.41 -32.96 8.52
CA TYR A 148 -24.88 -34.17 9.18
C TYR A 148 -23.95 -34.54 10.34
N GLY A 149 -24.45 -34.88 11.48
CA GLY A 149 -23.66 -35.18 12.67
C GLY A 149 -22.60 -36.27 12.49
N GLN A 150 -22.80 -37.21 11.54
CA GLN A 150 -21.85 -38.29 11.24
C GLN A 150 -21.09 -38.09 9.92
N TRP A 151 -21.03 -36.87 9.38
CA TRP A 151 -20.34 -36.57 8.12
C TRP A 151 -18.85 -36.94 8.15
N LYS A 152 -18.20 -36.90 9.33
CA LYS A 152 -16.77 -37.28 9.52
C LYS A 152 -16.50 -38.73 9.19
N ASN A 153 -17.53 -39.57 9.24
CA ASN A 153 -17.50 -40.97 8.84
C ASN A 153 -18.08 -41.20 7.44
N GLY A 154 -18.17 -40.15 6.65
CA GLY A 154 -18.69 -40.17 5.28
C GLY A 154 -20.21 -40.44 5.19
N LYS A 155 -20.97 -40.39 6.29
CA LYS A 155 -22.43 -40.63 6.29
C LYS A 155 -23.16 -39.29 5.98
N GLY A 156 -24.41 -39.40 5.53
CA GLY A 156 -25.26 -38.25 5.21
C GLY A 156 -25.92 -38.35 3.84
N LYS A 157 -26.77 -37.38 3.49
CA LYS A 157 -27.52 -37.31 2.22
C LYS A 157 -27.02 -36.09 1.40
N GLY A 158 -27.46 -36.02 0.12
CA GLY A 158 -27.18 -34.86 -0.74
C GLY A 158 -25.74 -34.80 -1.27
N TRP A 159 -25.01 -35.92 -1.24
CA TRP A 159 -23.66 -35.99 -1.80
C TRP A 159 -23.69 -36.03 -3.32
N ALA A 160 -23.10 -35.04 -3.97
CA ALA A 160 -22.94 -34.91 -5.41
C ALA A 160 -21.46 -34.95 -5.81
N LYS A 161 -21.15 -35.30 -7.04
CA LYS A 161 -19.76 -35.19 -7.55
C LYS A 161 -19.28 -33.75 -7.52
N THR A 162 -18.02 -33.54 -7.21
CA THR A 162 -17.37 -32.24 -7.28
C THR A 162 -17.03 -31.86 -8.71
N ILE A 163 -16.87 -30.56 -8.95
CA ILE A 163 -16.29 -30.03 -10.19
C ILE A 163 -14.83 -29.64 -9.94
N SER A 164 -14.02 -29.55 -10.98
CA SER A 164 -12.71 -28.94 -10.93
C SER A 164 -12.83 -27.43 -11.02
N THR A 165 -12.26 -26.73 -10.07
CA THR A 165 -12.14 -25.25 -10.09
C THR A 165 -10.76 -24.78 -10.61
N GLY A 166 -9.81 -25.72 -10.82
CA GLY A 166 -8.48 -25.51 -11.39
C GLY A 166 -7.60 -26.73 -11.22
N LYS A 167 -6.49 -26.81 -11.94
CA LYS A 167 -5.44 -27.82 -11.74
C LYS A 167 -4.41 -27.29 -10.74
N MET A 168 -3.69 -28.16 -10.08
CA MET A 168 -2.49 -27.79 -9.32
C MET A 168 -1.52 -27.09 -10.25
N GLY A 169 -1.18 -25.85 -9.94
CA GLY A 169 -0.36 -24.97 -10.78
C GLY A 169 -1.12 -23.84 -11.45
N ASP A 170 -2.43 -23.93 -11.57
CA ASP A 170 -3.26 -22.85 -12.16
C ASP A 170 -3.47 -21.70 -11.18
N ASP A 171 -3.63 -20.48 -11.73
CA ASP A 171 -4.05 -19.33 -10.94
C ASP A 171 -5.51 -19.48 -10.45
N PRO A 172 -5.85 -18.95 -9.26
CA PRO A 172 -5.04 -18.09 -8.40
C PRO A 172 -4.13 -18.83 -7.40
N TRP A 173 -4.25 -20.15 -7.28
CA TRP A 173 -3.63 -20.91 -6.19
C TRP A 173 -2.19 -21.38 -6.48
N GLY A 174 -1.81 -21.53 -7.76
CA GLY A 174 -0.51 -22.03 -8.16
C GLY A 174 -0.24 -23.48 -7.68
N ASN A 175 1.03 -23.89 -7.68
CA ASN A 175 1.42 -25.22 -7.19
C ASN A 175 1.76 -25.16 -5.69
N VAL A 176 0.75 -25.32 -4.84
CA VAL A 176 0.91 -25.27 -3.38
C VAL A 176 1.67 -26.45 -2.78
N PHE A 177 1.83 -27.59 -3.51
CA PHE A 177 2.60 -28.76 -3.07
C PHE A 177 4.03 -28.79 -3.63
N ALA A 178 4.37 -28.03 -4.68
CA ALA A 178 5.73 -27.95 -5.22
C ALA A 178 6.70 -27.13 -4.34
N GLY A 179 6.18 -26.35 -3.42
CA GLY A 179 6.98 -25.89 -2.30
C GLY A 179 7.20 -27.08 -1.40
N ALA A 180 8.47 -27.49 -1.18
CA ALA A 180 8.80 -28.43 -0.10
C ALA A 180 7.94 -28.05 1.10
N ALA A 181 7.31 -29.05 1.74
CA ALA A 181 6.58 -28.83 2.98
C ALA A 181 7.33 -27.79 3.79
N ARG A 182 6.73 -26.62 3.97
CA ARG A 182 7.25 -25.65 4.95
C ARG A 182 6.93 -26.20 6.35
N GLY A 183 7.44 -27.40 6.63
CA GLY A 183 7.86 -27.72 7.95
C GLY A 183 8.87 -26.65 8.29
N SER A 184 8.74 -26.04 9.44
CA SER A 184 9.66 -25.04 9.97
C SER A 184 11.11 -25.47 9.68
N ARG A 185 11.63 -25.11 8.49
CA ARG A 185 13.07 -25.22 8.26
C ARG A 185 13.68 -24.25 9.24
N SER A 186 14.49 -24.79 10.13
CA SER A 186 15.26 -24.00 11.07
C SER A 186 15.90 -22.81 10.32
N PRO A 187 15.94 -21.63 10.89
CA PRO A 187 16.82 -20.56 10.40
C PRO A 187 18.25 -21.04 10.17
N ALA A 188 18.66 -22.10 10.84
CA ALA A 188 19.94 -22.81 10.64
C ALA A 188 20.08 -23.51 9.28
N ASP A 189 18.98 -23.85 8.56
CA ASP A 189 19.04 -24.49 7.23
C ASP A 189 19.45 -23.51 6.11
N GLY A 190 20.23 -22.49 6.45
CA GLY A 190 21.15 -21.71 5.67
C GLY A 190 20.73 -21.38 4.23
N GLY A 191 19.69 -20.56 4.02
CA GLY A 191 19.71 -19.66 2.86
C GLY A 191 20.78 -18.60 3.15
N ALA A 192 21.70 -18.34 2.21
CA ALA A 192 22.78 -17.40 2.41
C ALA A 192 22.24 -16.08 2.97
N ILE A 193 22.60 -15.73 4.20
CA ILE A 193 22.37 -14.41 4.76
C ILE A 193 23.36 -13.49 4.07
N LYS A 194 22.87 -12.55 3.30
CA LYS A 194 23.67 -11.48 2.71
C LYS A 194 23.87 -10.39 3.76
N VAL A 195 25.11 -10.04 4.02
CA VAL A 195 25.47 -8.94 4.92
C VAL A 195 26.31 -7.92 4.17
N ALA A 196 26.34 -6.69 4.65
CA ALA A 196 27.21 -5.63 4.13
C ALA A 196 28.69 -6.06 4.20
N LYS A 197 29.50 -5.54 3.28
CA LYS A 197 30.93 -5.88 3.20
C LYS A 197 31.65 -5.58 4.52
N GLY A 198 32.42 -6.55 5.01
CA GLY A 198 33.16 -6.45 6.26
C GLY A 198 32.34 -6.84 7.51
N PHE A 199 31.12 -7.31 7.35
CA PHE A 199 30.30 -7.79 8.44
C PHE A 199 30.07 -9.29 8.39
N LYS A 200 29.72 -9.87 9.52
CA LYS A 200 29.33 -11.28 9.70
C LYS A 200 28.07 -11.34 10.54
N ALA A 201 27.15 -12.23 10.18
CA ALA A 201 25.96 -12.56 10.97
C ALA A 201 26.02 -14.02 11.43
N ASP A 202 25.99 -14.25 12.73
CA ASP A 202 26.04 -15.56 13.35
C ASP A 202 24.67 -15.90 13.98
N LEU A 203 24.19 -17.12 13.75
CA LEU A 203 23.05 -17.68 14.48
C LEU A 203 23.52 -18.09 15.87
N LEU A 204 22.97 -17.48 16.92
CA LEU A 204 23.31 -17.79 18.31
C LEU A 204 22.33 -18.77 18.95
N TYR A 205 21.06 -18.65 18.62
CA TYR A 205 20.03 -19.45 19.28
C TYR A 205 18.82 -19.70 18.37
N THR A 206 18.42 -20.95 18.28
CA THR A 206 17.15 -21.33 17.63
C THR A 206 16.11 -21.53 18.72
N VAL A 207 15.08 -20.69 18.74
CA VAL A 207 14.05 -20.69 19.78
C VAL A 207 13.22 -21.98 19.72
N PRO A 208 13.13 -22.77 20.80
CA PRO A 208 12.21 -23.91 20.91
C PRO A 208 10.76 -23.44 20.85
N LYS A 209 10.16 -23.45 19.65
CA LYS A 209 8.85 -22.83 19.40
C LYS A 209 7.73 -23.34 20.30
N GLY A 210 7.71 -24.66 20.61
CA GLY A 210 6.71 -25.27 21.48
C GLY A 210 6.73 -24.72 22.91
N GLU A 211 7.90 -24.38 23.39
CA GLU A 211 8.15 -23.96 24.78
C GLU A 211 8.24 -22.44 24.92
N GLN A 212 8.99 -21.79 24.02
CA GLN A 212 9.34 -20.37 24.11
C GLN A 212 8.62 -19.49 23.10
N GLY A 213 7.84 -20.07 22.18
CA GLY A 213 7.01 -19.34 21.24
C GLY A 213 7.79 -18.71 20.07
N THR A 214 7.46 -17.44 19.73
CA THR A 214 8.09 -16.70 18.66
C THR A 214 8.42 -15.28 19.13
N TRP A 215 9.70 -14.97 19.19
CA TRP A 215 10.18 -13.70 19.75
C TRP A 215 10.00 -12.53 18.76
N VAL A 216 9.57 -11.38 19.27
CA VAL A 216 9.20 -10.23 18.45
C VAL A 216 9.78 -8.89 18.89
N CYS A 217 10.28 -8.77 20.11
CA CYS A 217 10.99 -7.58 20.55
C CYS A 217 12.15 -7.92 21.48
N LEU A 218 13.12 -7.00 21.54
CA LEU A 218 14.36 -7.11 22.31
C LEU A 218 14.62 -5.83 23.10
N CYS A 219 15.26 -5.96 24.26
CA CYS A 219 16.02 -4.90 24.90
C CYS A 219 17.31 -5.44 25.55
N VAL A 220 18.17 -4.57 26.03
CA VAL A 220 19.39 -4.92 26.75
C VAL A 220 19.28 -4.41 28.18
N ASP A 221 19.60 -5.24 29.17
CA ASP A 221 19.62 -4.84 30.58
C ASP A 221 20.97 -4.17 30.94
N ASP A 222 21.07 -3.65 32.16
CA ASP A 222 22.26 -2.98 32.68
C ASP A 222 23.51 -3.88 32.77
N LYS A 223 23.30 -5.20 32.79
CA LYS A 223 24.39 -6.20 32.82
C LYS A 223 24.81 -6.63 31.41
N GLY A 224 24.14 -6.16 30.35
CA GLY A 224 24.37 -6.51 28.94
C GLY A 224 23.73 -7.81 28.50
N ARG A 225 22.77 -8.33 29.30
CA ARG A 225 21.96 -9.48 28.86
C ARG A 225 20.78 -8.99 28.03
N LEU A 226 20.38 -9.77 27.08
CA LEU A 226 19.20 -9.45 26.27
C LEU A 226 17.93 -9.91 27.00
N ILE A 227 16.83 -9.20 26.76
CA ILE A 227 15.48 -9.63 27.15
C ILE A 227 14.64 -9.69 25.89
N ALA A 228 13.97 -10.84 25.65
CA ALA A 228 13.09 -11.07 24.51
C ALA A 228 11.68 -11.41 24.97
N SER A 229 10.67 -11.05 24.16
CA SER A 229 9.27 -11.43 24.41
C SER A 229 8.71 -12.31 23.29
N ASP A 230 7.98 -13.37 23.70
CA ASP A 230 7.11 -14.09 22.79
C ASP A 230 5.91 -13.22 22.38
N GLN A 231 5.53 -13.31 21.11
CA GLN A 231 4.32 -12.64 20.57
C GLN A 231 3.01 -13.16 21.20
N GLY A 232 3.02 -14.41 21.68
CA GLY A 232 1.86 -15.10 22.26
C GLY A 232 1.90 -15.20 23.76
N GLY A 233 1.57 -16.37 24.28
CA GLY A 233 1.39 -16.64 25.72
C GLY A 233 2.57 -17.29 26.43
N LYS A 234 3.80 -17.27 25.88
CA LYS A 234 4.94 -18.00 26.46
C LYS A 234 5.78 -17.15 27.44
N GLY A 235 5.57 -15.83 27.49
CA GLY A 235 6.22 -14.92 28.43
C GLY A 235 7.49 -14.26 27.89
N LEU A 236 8.35 -13.80 28.82
CA LEU A 236 9.61 -13.12 28.53
C LEU A 236 10.80 -14.00 28.91
N TYR A 237 11.91 -13.79 28.19
CA TYR A 237 13.14 -14.58 28.37
C TYR A 237 14.34 -13.65 28.49
N ARG A 238 15.22 -13.94 29.44
CA ARG A 238 16.52 -13.29 29.58
C ARG A 238 17.58 -14.15 28.92
N ILE A 239 18.48 -13.53 28.19
CA ILE A 239 19.48 -14.23 27.38
C ILE A 239 20.87 -13.68 27.70
N ASP A 240 21.72 -14.52 28.28
CA ASP A 240 23.13 -14.23 28.46
C ASP A 240 23.90 -14.59 27.19
N VAL A 241 24.52 -13.58 26.59
CA VAL A 241 25.29 -13.69 25.34
C VAL A 241 26.77 -13.47 25.55
N SER A 242 27.26 -13.53 26.82
CA SER A 242 28.65 -13.35 27.16
C SER A 242 29.57 -14.53 26.73
N SER A 243 28.98 -15.68 26.41
CA SER A 243 29.66 -16.88 25.89
C SER A 243 29.26 -17.15 24.43
N GLU A 244 29.95 -18.11 23.80
CA GLU A 244 29.62 -18.51 22.41
C GLU A 244 28.21 -19.08 22.31
N GLU A 245 27.77 -19.86 23.30
CA GLU A 245 26.41 -20.38 23.41
C GLU A 245 25.55 -19.45 24.27
N ALA A 246 24.43 -19.00 23.72
CA ALA A 246 23.47 -18.17 24.43
C ALA A 246 22.76 -19.00 25.53
N LYS A 247 22.78 -18.50 26.77
CA LYS A 247 22.04 -19.11 27.88
C LYS A 247 20.72 -18.40 28.05
N VAL A 248 19.62 -19.14 27.95
CA VAL A 248 18.25 -18.59 27.96
C VAL A 248 17.53 -19.04 29.23
N GLU A 249 17.01 -18.10 30.00
CA GLU A 249 16.14 -18.35 31.15
C GLU A 249 14.80 -17.66 30.99
N LYS A 250 13.72 -18.27 31.43
CA LYS A 250 12.40 -17.62 31.47
C LYS A 250 12.33 -16.68 32.67
N LEU A 251 11.85 -15.44 32.43
CA LEU A 251 11.55 -14.53 33.53
C LEU A 251 10.29 -14.98 34.29
N GLU A 252 10.39 -15.05 35.61
CA GLU A 252 9.26 -15.41 36.49
C GLU A 252 8.37 -14.19 36.78
N ILE A 253 7.76 -13.64 35.69
CA ILE A 253 6.84 -12.51 35.76
C ILE A 253 5.55 -12.83 35.01
N ASP A 254 4.41 -12.38 35.56
CA ASP A 254 3.10 -12.57 34.92
C ASP A 254 2.85 -11.50 33.85
N ILE A 255 3.55 -11.63 32.73
CA ILE A 255 3.37 -10.78 31.56
C ILE A 255 3.75 -11.56 30.28
N THR A 256 3.08 -11.24 29.20
CA THR A 256 3.33 -11.81 27.88
C THR A 256 2.88 -10.86 26.76
N SER A 257 3.11 -11.23 25.51
CA SER A 257 2.69 -10.46 24.32
C SER A 257 3.25 -9.03 24.31
N ALA A 258 4.43 -8.82 24.89
CA ALA A 258 5.11 -7.53 24.77
C ALA A 258 5.57 -7.32 23.32
N GLN A 259 5.33 -6.12 22.79
CA GLN A 259 5.87 -5.67 21.51
C GLN A 259 6.71 -4.39 21.68
N GLY A 260 6.99 -4.02 22.92
CA GLY A 260 7.97 -3.01 23.30
C GLY A 260 8.59 -3.39 24.63
N LEU A 261 9.91 -3.40 24.67
CA LEU A 261 10.71 -3.65 25.88
C LEU A 261 11.77 -2.55 26.04
N LEU A 262 11.97 -2.10 27.26
CA LEU A 262 13.02 -1.14 27.59
C LEU A 262 13.52 -1.40 29.03
N HIS A 263 14.82 -1.53 29.19
CA HIS A 263 15.43 -1.47 30.52
C HIS A 263 15.96 -0.06 30.77
N ALA A 264 15.35 0.63 31.73
CA ALA A 264 15.73 1.99 32.08
C ALA A 264 15.33 2.31 33.54
N PHE A 265 16.08 3.20 34.20
CA PHE A 265 15.82 3.63 35.59
C PHE A 265 15.75 2.45 36.56
N GLY A 266 16.61 1.44 36.37
CA GLY A 266 16.65 0.23 37.19
C GLY A 266 15.38 -0.65 37.09
N SER A 267 14.60 -0.50 36.08
CA SER A 267 13.34 -1.21 35.89
C SER A 267 13.19 -1.75 34.44
N LEU A 268 12.45 -2.83 34.28
CA LEU A 268 12.00 -3.31 32.99
C LEU A 268 10.64 -2.70 32.68
N TRP A 269 10.57 -1.93 31.57
CA TRP A 269 9.35 -1.36 31.05
C TRP A 269 8.85 -2.23 29.92
N VAL A 270 7.54 -2.50 29.91
CA VAL A 270 6.91 -3.45 28.99
C VAL A 270 5.67 -2.83 28.37
N ASN A 271 5.60 -2.76 27.03
CA ASN A 271 4.40 -2.36 26.32
C ASN A 271 3.72 -3.61 25.74
N VAL A 272 2.57 -3.96 26.30
CA VAL A 272 1.81 -5.17 25.96
C VAL A 272 0.83 -4.89 24.83
N ASN A 273 0.79 -5.80 23.84
CA ASN A 273 -0.14 -5.77 22.71
C ASN A 273 -1.08 -6.97 22.76
N GLY A 274 -2.37 -6.74 23.00
CA GLY A 274 -3.39 -7.79 23.07
C GLY A 274 -4.19 -7.76 24.36
N ARG A 275 -4.40 -8.90 24.99
CA ARG A 275 -5.11 -8.94 26.26
C ARG A 275 -4.29 -8.24 27.36
N GLY A 276 -4.86 -7.22 27.99
CA GLY A 276 -4.18 -6.38 28.96
C GLY A 276 -3.23 -5.37 28.32
N SER A 277 -3.55 -4.89 27.10
CA SER A 277 -2.74 -3.84 26.44
C SER A 277 -2.45 -2.66 27.34
N GLY A 278 -1.21 -2.23 27.40
CA GLY A 278 -0.78 -1.12 28.25
C GLY A 278 0.71 -1.11 28.50
N VAL A 279 1.17 -0.02 29.13
CA VAL A 279 2.54 0.16 29.60
C VAL A 279 2.62 -0.27 31.07
N TYR A 280 3.57 -1.16 31.35
CA TYR A 280 3.85 -1.71 32.68
C TYR A 280 5.31 -1.45 33.06
N ARG A 281 5.57 -1.34 34.35
CA ARG A 281 6.91 -1.28 34.94
C ARG A 281 7.11 -2.47 35.89
N PHE A 282 8.25 -3.13 35.78
CA PHE A 282 8.68 -4.20 36.66
C PHE A 282 9.98 -3.79 37.32
N THR A 283 10.03 -3.88 38.64
CA THR A 283 11.17 -3.47 39.45
C THR A 283 11.67 -4.64 40.31
N ASP A 284 12.97 -4.81 40.37
CA ASP A 284 13.65 -5.68 41.33
C ASP A 284 13.81 -4.87 42.61
N ALA A 285 12.87 -5.00 43.55
CA ALA A 285 12.81 -4.17 44.74
C ALA A 285 13.76 -4.64 45.85
N ASN A 286 14.14 -5.91 45.85
CA ASN A 286 15.00 -6.53 46.86
C ASN A 286 16.45 -6.74 46.38
N GLY A 287 16.74 -6.52 45.06
CA GLY A 287 18.08 -6.59 44.50
C GLY A 287 18.57 -8.03 44.22
N ASP A 288 17.68 -9.02 44.21
CA ASP A 288 18.04 -10.43 43.98
C ASP A 288 18.15 -10.80 42.47
N GLY A 289 17.90 -9.85 41.58
CA GLY A 289 17.92 -10.04 40.13
C GLY A 289 16.60 -10.51 39.54
N LYS A 290 15.53 -10.59 40.35
CA LYS A 290 14.17 -10.92 39.92
C LYS A 290 13.27 -9.70 39.95
N TYR A 291 12.30 -9.63 39.05
CA TYR A 291 11.32 -8.54 39.06
C TYR A 291 10.12 -8.95 39.91
N ASP A 292 10.08 -8.44 41.14
CA ASP A 292 9.09 -8.78 42.19
C ASP A 292 7.93 -7.77 42.29
N LYS A 293 8.08 -6.57 41.74
CA LYS A 293 7.06 -5.52 41.78
C LYS A 293 6.57 -5.18 40.36
N LYS A 294 5.26 -5.30 40.14
CA LYS A 294 4.56 -4.91 38.90
C LYS A 294 3.71 -3.67 39.11
N GLU A 295 3.87 -2.67 38.27
CA GLU A 295 3.02 -1.47 38.24
C GLU A 295 2.39 -1.29 36.85
N THR A 296 1.10 -0.94 36.83
CA THR A 296 0.43 -0.51 35.59
C THR A 296 0.59 0.98 35.43
N ILE A 297 1.35 1.42 34.42
CA ILE A 297 1.62 2.84 34.15
C ILE A 297 0.48 3.46 33.36
N MET A 298 0.08 2.84 32.26
CA MET A 298 -1.00 3.33 31.41
C MET A 298 -1.71 2.17 30.70
N PRO A 299 -3.00 1.95 30.97
CA PRO A 299 -3.80 1.05 30.16
C PRO A 299 -4.00 1.64 28.75
N LEU A 300 -3.83 0.84 27.70
CA LEU A 300 -4.02 1.26 26.32
C LEU A 300 -5.18 0.51 25.68
N ALA A 301 -6.07 1.25 25.03
CA ALA A 301 -7.19 0.69 24.32
C ALA A 301 -6.79 0.36 22.86
N GLY A 302 -6.28 -0.82 22.64
CA GLY A 302 -5.83 -1.27 21.31
C GLY A 302 -5.28 -2.69 21.34
N GLY A 303 -4.90 -3.21 20.18
CA GLY A 303 -4.31 -4.53 20.06
C GLY A 303 -4.26 -5.02 18.62
N GLY A 304 -3.61 -6.19 18.43
CA GLY A 304 -3.43 -6.81 17.13
C GLY A 304 -2.27 -6.22 16.34
N GLU A 305 -2.31 -6.35 15.02
CA GLU A 305 -1.21 -5.96 14.14
C GLU A 305 -0.78 -4.49 14.27
N HIS A 306 -1.73 -3.59 14.55
CA HIS A 306 -1.51 -2.16 14.72
C HIS A 306 -1.76 -1.70 16.16
N GLY A 307 -1.41 -2.55 17.10
CA GLY A 307 -1.55 -2.32 18.53
C GLY A 307 -0.47 -1.40 19.12
N PRO A 308 -0.32 -1.41 20.45
CA PRO A 308 0.84 -0.81 21.13
C PRO A 308 2.12 -1.53 20.75
N HIS A 309 3.21 -0.75 20.56
CA HIS A 309 4.51 -1.26 20.13
C HIS A 309 5.66 -0.69 21.01
N ALA A 310 6.75 -0.24 20.40
CA ALA A 310 8.03 0.07 21.07
C ALA A 310 7.98 1.07 22.22
N LEU A 311 9.01 0.94 23.08
CA LEU A 311 9.42 1.89 24.11
C LEU A 311 10.88 2.27 23.90
N VAL A 312 11.22 3.57 23.90
CA VAL A 312 12.57 4.06 23.68
C VAL A 312 12.92 5.17 24.69
N LEU A 313 14.10 5.11 25.29
CA LEU A 313 14.60 6.15 26.18
C LEU A 313 15.06 7.37 25.39
N SER A 314 14.71 8.57 25.83
CA SER A 314 15.24 9.82 25.25
C SER A 314 16.75 9.94 25.45
N PRO A 315 17.51 10.62 24.56
CA PRO A 315 18.97 10.79 24.69
C PRO A 315 19.42 11.52 25.95
N ASP A 316 18.55 12.39 26.47
CA ASP A 316 18.81 13.11 27.74
C ASP A 316 18.52 12.27 29.01
N GLY A 317 18.05 11.03 28.83
CA GLY A 317 17.71 10.09 29.87
C GLY A 317 16.53 10.51 30.76
N LYS A 318 15.64 11.40 30.30
CA LYS A 318 14.57 11.94 31.19
C LYS A 318 13.17 11.37 30.84
N HIS A 319 12.95 10.94 29.62
CA HIS A 319 11.64 10.53 29.16
C HIS A 319 11.68 9.15 28.45
N ILE A 320 10.60 8.45 28.58
CA ILE A 320 10.34 7.24 27.80
C ILE A 320 9.35 7.62 26.69
N TYR A 321 9.72 7.37 25.43
CA TYR A 321 8.86 7.48 24.29
C TYR A 321 8.13 6.17 24.07
N VAL A 322 6.85 6.25 23.71
CA VAL A 322 5.97 5.11 23.44
C VAL A 322 5.18 5.39 22.18
N LEU A 323 4.91 4.34 21.42
CA LEU A 323 4.08 4.47 20.23
C LEU A 323 2.96 3.44 20.17
N GLY A 324 1.91 3.81 19.44
CA GLY A 324 0.78 2.95 19.12
C GLY A 324 0.43 3.08 17.64
N GLY A 325 0.19 1.94 16.97
CA GLY A 325 -0.38 1.91 15.64
C GLY A 325 -1.83 2.39 15.65
N ASN A 326 -2.41 2.56 14.46
CA ASN A 326 -3.74 3.18 14.31
C ASN A 326 -4.92 2.36 14.89
N HIS A 327 -4.69 1.12 15.35
CA HIS A 327 -5.68 0.36 16.12
C HIS A 327 -5.56 0.62 17.64
N THR A 328 -4.66 1.50 18.06
CA THR A 328 -4.47 1.90 19.45
C THR A 328 -4.99 3.33 19.65
N LYS A 329 -6.03 3.49 20.45
CA LYS A 329 -6.54 4.82 20.76
C LYS A 329 -5.47 5.62 21.50
N LEU A 330 -5.31 6.89 21.14
CA LEU A 330 -4.47 7.80 21.89
C LEU A 330 -4.99 7.87 23.36
N PRO A 331 -4.15 7.60 24.37
CA PRO A 331 -4.57 7.72 25.76
C PRO A 331 -4.83 9.17 26.13
N LYS A 332 -5.47 9.40 27.29
CA LYS A 332 -5.56 10.75 27.84
C LYS A 332 -4.12 11.22 28.20
N VAL A 333 -3.73 12.32 27.62
CA VAL A 333 -2.41 12.96 27.83
C VAL A 333 -2.60 14.26 28.61
N ASP A 334 -1.54 14.69 29.33
CA ASP A 334 -1.52 15.97 30.05
C ASP A 334 -1.26 17.13 29.07
N HIS A 335 -0.42 16.89 28.07
CA HIS A 335 0.00 17.87 27.06
C HIS A 335 0.00 17.26 25.65
N SER A 336 -0.06 18.12 24.64
CA SER A 336 0.09 17.71 23.25
C SER A 336 0.91 18.74 22.49
N ARG A 337 1.96 18.29 21.80
CA ARG A 337 2.71 19.10 20.82
C ARG A 337 1.94 19.24 19.50
N VAL A 338 1.05 18.30 19.24
CA VAL A 338 0.16 18.34 18.07
C VAL A 338 -1.07 19.14 18.47
N PRO A 339 -1.49 20.16 17.67
CA PRO A 339 -2.75 20.83 17.92
C PRO A 339 -3.90 19.82 17.97
N THR A 340 -4.74 19.91 19.01
CA THR A 340 -5.75 18.86 19.33
C THR A 340 -7.02 18.93 18.48
N ASN A 341 -7.08 19.82 17.51
CA ASN A 341 -8.22 20.01 16.59
C ASN A 341 -8.11 19.14 15.31
N TRP A 342 -7.38 18.03 15.34
CA TRP A 342 -7.26 17.13 14.19
C TRP A 342 -8.58 16.62 13.66
N GLY A 343 -8.65 16.39 12.34
CA GLY A 343 -9.81 15.88 11.62
C GLY A 343 -9.41 15.00 10.46
N GLU A 344 -10.40 14.50 9.75
CA GLU A 344 -10.18 13.72 8.54
C GLU A 344 -9.72 14.60 7.38
N ASP A 345 -10.18 15.83 7.34
CA ASP A 345 -9.83 16.93 6.43
C ASP A 345 -9.88 16.52 4.95
N HIS A 346 -11.00 15.91 4.58
CA HIS A 346 -11.37 15.61 3.20
C HIS A 346 -12.54 16.45 2.75
N LEU A 347 -12.37 17.14 1.62
CA LEU A 347 -13.39 18.02 1.06
C LEU A 347 -14.58 17.22 0.49
N LEU A 348 -14.31 16.18 -0.29
CA LEU A 348 -15.31 15.31 -0.88
C LEU A 348 -15.40 13.99 -0.11
N LYS A 349 -16.52 13.29 -0.30
CA LYS A 349 -16.77 12.02 0.38
C LYS A 349 -15.66 11.01 0.07
N ARG A 350 -14.94 10.57 1.11
CA ARG A 350 -14.01 9.46 1.03
C ARG A 350 -14.73 8.12 1.17
N LEU A 351 -14.11 7.07 0.67
CA LEU A 351 -14.55 5.70 0.89
C LEU A 351 -13.59 4.98 1.83
N PRO A 352 -14.11 4.15 2.76
CA PRO A 352 -13.27 3.25 3.53
C PRO A 352 -12.61 2.22 2.61
N ASP A 353 -11.63 1.51 3.13
CA ASP A 353 -10.99 0.42 2.40
C ASP A 353 -12.01 -0.61 1.91
N ALA A 354 -11.95 -0.99 0.64
CA ALA A 354 -12.93 -1.86 0.01
C ALA A 354 -12.97 -3.29 0.61
N ARG A 355 -11.92 -3.71 1.29
CA ARG A 355 -11.83 -4.97 2.04
C ARG A 355 -12.16 -4.81 3.52
N GLY A 356 -12.50 -3.60 3.96
CA GLY A 356 -12.88 -3.28 5.34
C GLY A 356 -11.70 -3.02 6.28
N HIS A 357 -10.45 -3.03 5.80
CA HIS A 357 -9.28 -2.79 6.65
C HIS A 357 -9.29 -1.37 7.23
N ALA A 358 -9.16 -1.24 8.54
CA ALA A 358 -9.19 0.03 9.28
C ALA A 358 -10.38 0.95 8.94
N ALA A 359 -11.49 0.43 8.40
CA ALA A 359 -12.62 1.22 7.90
C ALA A 359 -13.27 2.12 8.95
N ARG A 360 -13.15 1.76 10.24
CA ARG A 360 -13.73 2.52 11.36
C ARG A 360 -12.71 3.38 12.10
N ILE A 361 -11.44 3.34 11.69
CA ILE A 361 -10.39 4.13 12.32
C ILE A 361 -10.43 5.57 11.79
N ARG A 362 -10.32 6.52 12.70
CA ARG A 362 -10.32 7.96 12.42
C ARG A 362 -9.01 8.61 12.88
N ALA A 363 -8.81 9.88 12.50
CA ALA A 363 -7.76 10.70 13.08
C ALA A 363 -7.82 10.63 14.63
N PRO A 364 -6.67 10.63 15.32
CA PRO A 364 -5.33 10.94 14.84
C PRO A 364 -4.59 9.79 14.13
N GLY A 365 -5.14 8.56 14.05
CA GLY A 365 -4.43 7.39 13.55
C GLY A 365 -3.42 6.87 14.56
N GLY A 366 -2.26 6.37 14.07
CA GLY A 366 -1.14 6.01 14.92
C GLY A 366 -0.45 7.24 15.48
N TRP A 367 0.19 7.10 16.63
CA TRP A 367 0.72 8.21 17.41
C TRP A 367 2.02 7.84 18.13
N ILE A 368 2.82 8.88 18.48
CA ILE A 368 3.97 8.80 19.36
C ILE A 368 3.72 9.76 20.51
N ALA A 369 3.91 9.27 21.75
CA ALA A 369 3.86 10.05 22.97
C ALA A 369 5.11 9.80 23.82
N ARG A 370 5.30 10.61 24.85
CA ARG A 370 6.34 10.39 25.87
C ARG A 370 5.80 10.62 27.27
N PHE A 371 6.50 10.09 28.25
CA PHE A 371 6.23 10.29 29.66
C PHE A 371 7.54 10.28 30.47
N ASP A 372 7.53 10.73 31.74
CA ASP A 372 8.72 10.76 32.60
C ASP A 372 9.03 9.41 33.27
N LYS A 373 10.15 9.33 33.94
CA LYS A 373 10.60 8.13 34.69
C LYS A 373 9.60 7.61 35.74
N ASP A 374 8.67 8.45 36.20
CA ASP A 374 7.63 8.11 37.17
C ASP A 374 6.33 7.67 36.53
N GLY A 375 6.30 7.57 35.18
CA GLY A 375 5.13 7.20 34.41
C GLY A 375 4.07 8.29 34.28
N LYS A 376 4.45 9.55 34.50
CA LYS A 376 3.60 10.75 34.55
C LYS A 376 3.95 11.72 33.43
N ASN A 377 3.23 12.85 33.36
CA ASN A 377 3.48 13.93 32.43
C ASN A 377 3.44 13.45 30.95
N TRP A 378 2.36 12.76 30.63
CA TRP A 378 2.14 12.23 29.28
C TRP A 378 1.96 13.35 28.27
N GLU A 379 2.75 13.30 27.19
CA GLU A 379 2.76 14.31 26.14
C GLU A 379 2.74 13.66 24.76
N THR A 380 1.78 14.07 23.90
CA THR A 380 1.76 13.64 22.49
C THR A 380 2.80 14.41 21.69
N ILE A 381 3.66 13.71 20.94
CA ILE A 381 4.75 14.28 20.14
C ILE A 381 4.34 14.39 18.68
N ALA A 382 3.79 13.33 18.08
CA ALA A 382 3.42 13.26 16.68
C ALA A 382 2.25 12.30 16.47
N MET A 383 1.56 12.45 15.33
CA MET A 383 0.43 11.63 14.93
C MET A 383 0.37 11.41 13.41
N GLY A 384 -0.70 10.79 12.93
CA GLY A 384 -0.92 10.59 11.50
C GLY A 384 -0.13 9.42 10.91
N PHE A 385 0.28 8.47 11.74
CA PHE A 385 0.88 7.20 11.31
C PHE A 385 -0.19 6.14 11.03
N ARG A 386 0.20 5.11 10.27
CA ARG A 386 -0.63 3.90 10.13
C ARG A 386 -0.24 2.83 11.14
N ASN A 387 0.96 2.31 11.04
CA ASN A 387 1.47 1.27 11.91
C ASN A 387 2.99 1.42 12.08
N THR A 388 3.38 2.49 12.71
CA THR A 388 4.75 2.65 13.19
C THR A 388 4.98 1.60 14.26
N TYR A 389 5.95 0.73 14.04
CA TYR A 389 6.22 -0.37 14.95
C TYR A 389 7.31 -0.01 15.95
N ASP A 390 8.34 0.73 15.49
CA ASP A 390 9.46 1.09 16.32
C ASP A 390 10.09 2.43 15.89
N MET A 391 10.98 2.98 16.72
CA MET A 391 11.62 4.27 16.54
C MET A 391 13.00 4.29 17.20
N ALA A 392 13.89 5.18 16.75
CA ALA A 392 15.20 5.35 17.34
C ALA A 392 15.69 6.81 17.24
N PHE A 393 16.53 7.21 18.15
CA PHE A 393 17.23 8.49 18.10
C PHE A 393 18.55 8.37 17.33
N ASN A 394 18.85 9.36 16.49
CA ASN A 394 20.16 9.47 15.85
C ASN A 394 21.21 10.09 16.81
N ILE A 395 22.44 10.24 16.32
CA ILE A 395 23.54 10.83 17.08
C ILE A 395 23.29 12.29 17.50
N ASP A 396 22.43 13.00 16.80
CA ASP A 396 22.09 14.40 17.07
C ASP A 396 20.89 14.53 18.05
N GLY A 397 20.35 13.41 18.53
CA GLY A 397 19.20 13.37 19.42
C GLY A 397 17.85 13.57 18.74
N GLU A 398 17.81 13.47 17.42
CA GLU A 398 16.58 13.57 16.63
C GLU A 398 15.91 12.21 16.46
N LEU A 399 14.58 12.18 16.56
CA LEU A 399 13.79 10.94 16.52
C LEU A 399 13.45 10.52 15.10
N PHE A 400 13.60 9.24 14.81
CA PHE A 400 13.21 8.62 13.54
C PHE A 400 12.29 7.42 13.76
N ALA A 401 11.39 7.18 12.83
CA ALA A 401 10.44 6.07 12.89
C ALA A 401 10.23 5.45 11.49
N TYR A 402 9.95 4.15 11.48
CA TYR A 402 9.63 3.41 10.25
C TYR A 402 8.16 3.01 10.28
N ASP A 403 7.37 3.53 9.34
CA ASP A 403 5.92 3.36 9.29
C ASP A 403 5.47 2.62 8.03
N SER A 404 4.47 1.76 8.19
CA SER A 404 3.70 1.23 7.06
C SER A 404 2.67 2.28 6.61
N ASP A 405 2.36 2.24 5.33
CA ASP A 405 1.16 2.91 4.83
C ASP A 405 0.36 1.88 4.02
N MET A 406 -0.44 2.26 3.08
CA MET A 406 -1.15 1.30 2.23
C MET A 406 -0.26 0.91 1.03
N GLU A 407 0.92 0.39 1.30
CA GLU A 407 1.95 -0.02 0.33
C GLU A 407 1.52 -1.20 -0.57
N TRP A 408 0.39 -1.84 -0.25
CA TRP A 408 -0.24 -2.90 -1.04
C TRP A 408 -1.35 -2.39 -1.97
N ASP A 409 -1.67 -1.08 -1.93
CA ASP A 409 -2.65 -0.42 -2.80
C ASP A 409 -2.02 0.09 -4.11
N ALA A 410 -0.99 -0.56 -4.63
CA ALA A 410 -0.32 -0.18 -5.87
C ALA A 410 -1.33 0.07 -6.99
N GLY A 411 -1.10 1.11 -7.79
CA GLY A 411 -1.99 1.52 -8.89
C GLY A 411 -3.05 2.55 -8.51
N THR A 412 -3.27 2.83 -7.23
CA THR A 412 -4.21 3.87 -6.80
C THR A 412 -3.54 5.23 -6.63
N PRO A 413 -4.27 6.35 -6.79
CA PRO A 413 -3.72 7.70 -6.60
C PRO A 413 -3.31 7.99 -5.13
N TRP A 414 -3.87 7.27 -4.17
CA TRP A 414 -3.55 7.38 -2.74
C TRP A 414 -2.55 6.33 -2.26
N TYR A 415 -1.94 5.56 -3.15
CA TYR A 415 -0.86 4.64 -2.82
C TYR A 415 0.29 5.37 -2.13
N ARG A 416 0.82 4.77 -1.08
CA ARG A 416 2.02 5.23 -0.39
C ARG A 416 2.93 4.05 -0.05
N PRO A 417 4.25 4.17 -0.31
CA PRO A 417 5.24 3.19 0.13
C PRO A 417 5.34 3.20 1.67
N THR A 418 5.99 2.18 2.23
CA THR A 418 6.49 2.27 3.61
C THR A 418 7.50 3.42 3.69
N ARG A 419 7.56 4.09 4.84
CA ARG A 419 8.24 5.38 4.96
C ARG A 419 9.11 5.47 6.20
N PHE A 420 10.28 6.03 6.01
CA PHE A 420 11.18 6.42 7.08
C PHE A 420 11.01 7.91 7.36
N TYR A 421 10.59 8.24 8.56
CA TYR A 421 10.27 9.60 8.97
C TYR A 421 11.28 10.19 9.94
N HIS A 422 11.62 11.48 9.78
CA HIS A 422 12.12 12.32 10.84
C HIS A 422 10.91 12.82 11.64
N VAL A 423 10.83 12.49 12.91
CA VAL A 423 9.67 12.78 13.76
C VAL A 423 9.87 14.11 14.46
N ALA A 424 9.55 15.20 13.78
CA ALA A 424 9.57 16.54 14.35
C ALA A 424 8.39 16.74 15.33
N SER A 425 8.57 17.65 16.29
CA SER A 425 7.52 18.01 17.25
C SER A 425 6.26 18.52 16.57
N GLY A 426 5.12 18.08 17.03
CA GLY A 426 3.81 18.50 16.52
C GLY A 426 3.45 17.94 15.14
N ALA A 427 4.20 16.95 14.64
CA ALA A 427 4.01 16.41 13.29
C ALA A 427 2.67 15.67 13.13
N ASP A 428 2.03 15.86 11.98
CA ASP A 428 1.02 14.98 11.38
C ASP A 428 1.59 14.41 10.08
N PHE A 429 1.63 13.07 9.95
CA PHE A 429 2.13 12.40 8.75
C PHE A 429 1.04 12.03 7.77
N GLY A 430 -0.19 12.51 8.01
CA GLY A 430 -1.30 12.52 7.06
C GLY A 430 -1.91 11.17 6.77
N TRP A 431 -1.74 10.14 7.63
CA TRP A 431 -2.51 8.92 7.46
C TRP A 431 -3.99 9.17 7.74
N ARG A 432 -4.83 8.75 6.81
CA ARG A 432 -6.30 8.67 6.94
C ARG A 432 -6.74 7.37 6.27
N THR A 433 -7.86 6.78 6.71
CA THR A 433 -8.29 5.48 6.19
C THR A 433 -8.86 5.55 4.76
N GLY A 434 -8.81 4.45 4.05
CA GLY A 434 -9.42 4.29 2.72
C GLY A 434 -8.81 5.24 1.68
N THR A 435 -9.65 5.96 0.94
CA THR A 435 -9.23 6.95 -0.06
C THR A 435 -8.77 8.27 0.54
N GLY A 436 -8.65 8.34 1.86
CA GLY A 436 -8.42 9.56 2.61
C GLY A 436 -6.97 9.93 2.89
N LYS A 437 -5.98 9.18 2.39
CA LYS A 437 -4.56 9.44 2.63
C LYS A 437 -4.09 10.73 1.97
N TRP A 438 -3.45 11.61 2.77
CA TRP A 438 -3.03 12.92 2.29
C TRP A 438 -1.79 12.84 1.42
N PRO A 439 -1.72 13.63 0.34
CA PRO A 439 -0.51 13.75 -0.48
C PRO A 439 0.64 14.44 0.30
N GLN A 440 1.87 14.19 -0.13
CA GLN A 440 3.05 14.77 0.55
C GLN A 440 3.20 16.28 0.38
N TRP A 441 2.56 16.87 -0.64
CA TRP A 441 2.62 18.31 -0.89
C TRP A 441 1.68 19.13 -0.01
N TYR A 442 0.79 18.49 0.76
CA TYR A 442 -0.09 19.22 1.66
C TYR A 442 0.72 19.94 2.76
N PRO A 443 0.48 21.24 2.99
CA PRO A 443 1.21 22.03 4.00
C PRO A 443 0.90 21.57 5.43
N ASP A 444 -0.22 20.91 5.63
CA ASP A 444 -0.71 20.41 6.92
C ASP A 444 -0.27 18.97 7.25
N CYS A 445 0.70 18.41 6.53
CA CYS A 445 1.42 17.18 6.90
C CYS A 445 2.92 17.29 6.56
N LEU A 446 3.76 16.45 7.20
CA LEU A 446 5.18 16.39 6.89
C LEU A 446 5.53 15.21 5.96
N PRO A 447 6.47 15.40 5.03
CA PRO A 447 6.95 14.33 4.15
C PRO A 447 7.89 13.37 4.89
N PRO A 448 8.14 12.16 4.37
CA PRO A 448 9.17 11.26 4.87
C PRO A 448 10.58 11.76 4.51
N ALA A 449 11.57 11.37 5.32
CA ALA A 449 12.98 11.50 5.00
C ALA A 449 13.39 10.54 3.86
N TYR A 450 12.69 9.38 3.74
CA TYR A 450 12.89 8.41 2.67
C TYR A 450 11.67 7.52 2.45
N GLY A 451 11.31 7.27 1.20
CA GLY A 451 10.30 6.28 0.80
C GLY A 451 10.95 4.93 0.53
N ILE A 452 10.71 3.93 1.39
CA ILE A 452 11.39 2.62 1.30
C ILE A 452 10.79 1.73 0.21
N GLY A 453 9.49 1.75 0.05
CA GLY A 453 8.81 0.91 -0.94
C GLY A 453 7.83 -0.08 -0.30
N PRO A 454 7.66 -1.27 -0.87
CA PRO A 454 6.83 -2.31 -0.27
C PRO A 454 7.53 -2.88 0.96
N GLY A 455 6.77 -3.34 1.95
CA GLY A 455 7.35 -3.92 3.17
C GLY A 455 6.36 -4.06 4.31
N SER A 456 6.88 -4.51 5.45
CA SER A 456 6.17 -4.53 6.73
C SER A 456 7.15 -4.05 7.81
N PRO A 457 7.09 -2.77 8.17
CA PRO A 457 7.91 -2.19 9.22
C PRO A 457 7.84 -2.95 10.53
N VAL A 458 9.01 -3.18 11.12
CA VAL A 458 9.17 -3.77 12.44
C VAL A 458 10.28 -3.01 13.20
N GLY A 459 11.25 -3.64 13.82
CA GLY A 459 12.27 -3.00 14.65
C GLY A 459 13.01 -1.84 13.96
N VAL A 460 13.33 -0.82 14.74
CA VAL A 460 14.17 0.32 14.36
C VAL A 460 15.22 0.52 15.44
N THR A 461 16.49 0.50 15.07
CA THR A 461 17.57 0.70 16.06
C THR A 461 18.63 1.66 15.55
N SER A 462 19.25 2.40 16.49
CA SER A 462 20.41 3.25 16.22
C SER A 462 21.67 2.42 16.20
N GLY A 463 22.61 2.75 15.31
CA GLY A 463 23.95 2.15 15.31
C GLY A 463 24.88 2.65 16.41
N LEU A 464 24.44 3.61 17.21
CA LEU A 464 25.23 4.19 18.30
C LEU A 464 25.65 3.13 19.32
N GLY A 465 26.93 3.16 19.70
CA GLY A 465 27.52 2.19 20.65
C GLY A 465 27.98 0.87 19.99
N ALA A 466 27.71 0.67 18.72
CA ALA A 466 28.21 -0.50 18.00
C ALA A 466 29.72 -0.39 17.73
N LYS A 467 30.45 -1.50 17.82
CA LYS A 467 31.82 -1.62 17.32
C LYS A 467 31.83 -1.80 15.79
N PHE A 468 31.28 -0.82 15.10
CA PHE A 468 31.16 -0.73 13.65
C PHE A 468 31.93 0.49 13.13
N PRO A 469 32.29 0.56 11.82
CA PRO A 469 32.82 1.77 11.22
C PRO A 469 31.87 2.97 11.43
N ALA A 470 32.45 4.17 11.52
CA ALA A 470 31.73 5.43 11.80
C ALA A 470 30.44 5.63 10.97
N LYS A 471 30.47 5.26 9.68
CA LYS A 471 29.32 5.30 8.78
C LYS A 471 28.12 4.53 9.36
N TYR A 472 28.36 3.34 9.88
CA TYR A 472 27.34 2.43 10.41
C TYR A 472 26.93 2.74 11.85
N GLN A 473 27.83 3.35 12.64
CA GLN A 473 27.46 3.87 13.98
C GLN A 473 26.47 5.04 13.89
N LYS A 474 26.56 5.86 12.82
CA LYS A 474 25.64 7.01 12.59
C LYS A 474 24.35 6.62 11.91
N ALA A 475 24.22 5.39 11.38
CA ALA A 475 23.04 4.94 10.69
C ALA A 475 21.89 4.60 11.64
N ILE A 476 20.66 4.75 11.16
CA ILE A 476 19.46 4.14 11.74
C ILE A 476 19.14 2.88 10.93
N TYR A 477 18.89 1.79 11.61
CA TYR A 477 18.57 0.51 10.99
C TYR A 477 17.07 0.28 11.03
N CYS A 478 16.48 0.02 9.86
CA CYS A 478 15.06 -0.30 9.68
C CYS A 478 14.93 -1.77 9.26
N LEU A 479 14.20 -2.54 10.05
CA LEU A 479 13.96 -3.97 9.80
C LEU A 479 12.62 -4.17 9.09
N ASP A 480 12.58 -5.11 8.15
CA ASP A 480 11.39 -5.48 7.38
C ASP A 480 11.06 -6.96 7.54
N TRP A 481 9.83 -7.23 7.95
CA TRP A 481 9.35 -8.57 8.16
C TRP A 481 9.02 -9.31 6.85
N THR A 482 8.46 -8.59 5.89
CA THR A 482 7.95 -9.18 4.63
C THR A 482 9.05 -9.65 3.70
N TYR A 483 10.12 -8.87 3.57
CA TYR A 483 11.23 -9.15 2.66
C TYR A 483 12.49 -9.65 3.37
N GLY A 484 12.47 -9.72 4.70
CA GLY A 484 13.62 -10.17 5.48
C GLY A 484 14.86 -9.29 5.26
N THR A 485 14.66 -7.98 5.35
CA THR A 485 15.70 -6.97 5.08
C THR A 485 15.92 -6.09 6.30
N MET A 486 17.16 -5.88 6.68
CA MET A 486 17.59 -4.79 7.56
C MET A 486 18.30 -3.75 6.70
N SER A 487 17.76 -2.54 6.66
CA SER A 487 18.31 -1.43 5.89
C SER A 487 19.04 -0.45 6.80
N ALA A 488 20.29 -0.13 6.50
CA ALA A 488 21.00 0.99 7.13
C ALA A 488 20.59 2.28 6.41
N MET A 489 19.99 3.19 7.15
CA MET A 489 19.56 4.51 6.69
C MET A 489 20.65 5.52 7.04
N HIS A 490 21.43 5.95 6.05
CA HIS A 490 22.51 6.93 6.19
C HIS A 490 21.93 8.33 6.08
N LEU A 491 21.93 9.04 7.18
CA LEU A 491 21.32 10.36 7.29
C LEU A 491 22.23 11.47 6.78
N LYS A 492 21.65 12.41 6.03
CA LYS A 492 22.28 13.66 5.61
C LYS A 492 21.40 14.83 6.06
N ALA A 493 22.03 15.84 6.65
CA ALA A 493 21.33 17.08 7.01
C ALA A 493 20.73 17.74 5.76
N ASN A 494 19.47 18.17 5.87
CA ASN A 494 18.74 18.88 4.83
C ASN A 494 17.97 20.05 5.47
N GLY A 495 18.62 21.20 5.55
CA GLY A 495 18.09 22.33 6.31
C GLY A 495 17.87 21.98 7.79
N ALA A 496 16.65 22.20 8.26
CA ALA A 496 16.22 21.88 9.63
C ALA A 496 15.84 20.42 9.84
N SER A 497 15.95 19.57 8.81
CA SER A 497 15.59 18.16 8.85
C SER A 497 16.68 17.29 8.21
N TYR A 498 16.29 16.11 7.73
CA TYR A 498 17.19 15.14 7.10
C TYR A 498 16.59 14.53 5.85
N ILE A 499 17.47 14.11 4.95
CA ILE A 499 17.20 13.09 3.93
C ILE A 499 18.02 11.86 4.27
N ALA A 500 17.67 10.70 3.70
CA ALA A 500 18.38 9.46 3.94
C ALA A 500 18.78 8.78 2.64
N GLU A 501 19.92 8.06 2.68
CA GLU A 501 20.32 7.09 1.69
C GLU A 501 20.20 5.69 2.28
N ARG A 502 19.54 4.79 1.52
CA ARG A 502 19.29 3.42 1.97
C ARG A 502 20.38 2.48 1.49
N GLU A 503 20.93 1.70 2.40
CA GLU A 503 21.82 0.56 2.10
C GLU A 503 21.20 -0.72 2.65
N GLU A 504 21.19 -1.81 1.86
CA GLU A 504 20.80 -3.12 2.38
C GLU A 504 21.93 -3.68 3.23
N PHE A 505 21.72 -3.76 4.55
CA PHE A 505 22.74 -4.15 5.52
C PHE A 505 22.74 -5.65 5.80
N VAL A 506 21.56 -6.21 6.12
CA VAL A 506 21.34 -7.66 6.24
C VAL A 506 20.12 -8.04 5.44
N ALA A 507 20.19 -9.11 4.68
CA ALA A 507 19.07 -9.60 3.89
C ALA A 507 19.05 -11.11 3.74
N SER A 508 17.83 -11.67 3.79
CA SER A 508 17.57 -13.06 3.46
C SER A 508 16.09 -13.26 3.12
N SER A 509 15.80 -13.98 2.07
CA SER A 509 14.41 -14.34 1.70
C SER A 509 13.71 -15.25 2.72
N ARG A 510 14.43 -15.78 3.70
CA ARG A 510 13.94 -16.74 4.70
C ARG A 510 13.79 -16.14 6.10
N LEU A 511 14.44 -15.04 6.39
CA LEU A 511 14.40 -14.39 7.70
C LEU A 511 13.20 -13.43 7.79
N ARG A 512 12.32 -13.68 8.73
CA ARG A 512 11.24 -12.77 9.10
C ARG A 512 11.73 -11.91 10.26
N MET A 513 12.45 -10.84 9.96
CA MET A 513 13.03 -9.96 10.97
C MET A 513 11.93 -9.36 11.84
N THR A 514 12.21 -9.20 13.13
CA THR A 514 11.26 -8.63 14.08
C THR A 514 11.83 -7.43 14.83
N ASP A 515 12.97 -7.57 15.49
CA ASP A 515 13.55 -6.48 16.26
C ASP A 515 15.08 -6.58 16.32
N GLY A 516 15.76 -5.48 16.69
CA GLY A 516 17.20 -5.43 16.79
C GLY A 516 17.71 -4.39 17.79
N VAL A 517 18.81 -4.72 18.48
CA VAL A 517 19.44 -3.86 19.48
C VAL A 517 20.95 -3.87 19.36
N ILE A 518 21.61 -2.79 19.78
CA ILE A 518 23.05 -2.77 20.03
C ILE A 518 23.29 -3.08 21.49
N ASN A 519 24.14 -4.06 21.79
CA ASN A 519 24.55 -4.33 23.17
C ASN A 519 25.76 -3.46 23.51
N PRO A 520 25.63 -2.53 24.47
CA PRO A 520 26.70 -1.59 24.80
C PRO A 520 27.93 -2.24 25.48
N LYS A 521 27.80 -3.48 25.95
CA LYS A 521 28.90 -4.18 26.63
C LYS A 521 29.91 -4.75 25.62
N ASP A 522 29.45 -5.32 24.54
CA ASP A 522 30.31 -5.93 23.54
C ASP A 522 30.37 -5.15 22.22
N GLY A 523 29.42 -4.24 22.00
CA GLY A 523 29.28 -3.43 20.78
C GLY A 523 28.76 -4.21 19.57
N ALA A 524 28.21 -5.41 19.76
CA ALA A 524 27.58 -6.17 18.69
C ALA A 524 26.10 -5.77 18.51
N MET A 525 25.61 -5.96 17.30
CA MET A 525 24.17 -5.86 17.03
C MET A 525 23.54 -7.24 17.17
N TYR A 526 22.43 -7.30 17.88
CA TYR A 526 21.61 -8.50 18.01
C TYR A 526 20.26 -8.28 17.36
N PHE A 527 19.75 -9.27 16.62
CA PHE A 527 18.42 -9.19 16.06
C PHE A 527 17.67 -10.52 16.11
N THR A 528 16.35 -10.43 16.23
CA THR A 528 15.46 -11.58 16.22
C THR A 528 14.73 -11.72 14.89
N VAL A 529 14.37 -12.96 14.60
CA VAL A 529 13.45 -13.32 13.52
C VAL A 529 12.31 -14.13 14.10
N GLY A 530 11.11 -14.03 13.50
CA GLY A 530 9.93 -14.73 14.01
C GLY A 530 8.63 -14.04 13.66
N GLY A 531 7.72 -13.98 14.62
CA GLY A 531 6.39 -13.38 14.48
C GLY A 531 5.37 -14.29 13.76
N ARG A 532 4.09 -14.02 14.00
CA ARG A 532 2.95 -14.74 13.39
C ARG A 532 3.07 -16.27 13.48
N GLY A 533 3.56 -16.76 14.62
CA GLY A 533 3.77 -18.20 14.86
C GLY A 533 4.88 -18.81 13.99
N GLY A 534 5.73 -18.01 13.35
CA GLY A 534 6.91 -18.49 12.64
C GLY A 534 7.98 -19.08 13.57
N GLN A 535 8.94 -19.85 13.01
CA GLN A 535 10.13 -20.25 13.74
C GLN A 535 10.97 -19.01 14.07
N SER A 536 11.37 -18.89 15.33
CA SER A 536 12.15 -17.78 15.82
C SER A 536 13.61 -18.15 16.07
N ALA A 537 14.50 -17.17 15.95
CA ALA A 537 15.92 -17.31 16.22
C ALA A 537 16.54 -15.95 16.60
N LEU A 538 17.67 -16.01 17.29
CA LEU A 538 18.51 -14.87 17.64
C LEU A 538 19.81 -14.90 16.84
N PHE A 539 20.15 -13.78 16.24
CA PHE A 539 21.39 -13.57 15.48
C PHE A 539 22.24 -12.48 16.11
N ARG A 540 23.55 -12.55 15.87
CA ARG A 540 24.55 -11.54 16.24
C ARG A 540 25.25 -11.05 14.98
N VAL A 541 25.35 -9.73 14.80
CA VAL A 541 26.13 -9.10 13.74
C VAL A 541 27.38 -8.43 14.35
N THR A 542 28.53 -8.75 13.78
CA THR A 542 29.84 -8.19 14.15
C THR A 542 30.58 -7.67 12.93
N TYR A 543 31.44 -6.67 13.12
CA TYR A 543 32.33 -6.18 12.09
C TYR A 543 33.64 -6.95 12.12
N THR A 544 34.06 -7.43 10.97
CA THR A 544 35.30 -8.23 10.79
C THR A 544 36.32 -7.54 9.88
N GLY A 545 35.99 -6.34 9.40
CA GLY A 545 36.84 -5.55 8.52
C GLY A 545 37.99 -4.83 9.27
N LYS A 546 38.66 -3.92 8.58
CA LYS A 546 39.85 -3.22 9.09
C LYS A 546 39.63 -1.74 9.40
N GLU A 547 38.44 -1.20 9.14
CA GLU A 547 38.14 0.20 9.44
C GLU A 547 38.03 0.42 10.96
N SER A 548 38.32 1.63 11.39
CA SER A 548 38.21 1.99 12.80
C SER A 548 36.76 1.85 13.28
N THR A 549 36.61 1.25 14.46
CA THR A 549 35.35 1.10 15.19
C THR A 549 35.28 1.98 16.45
N GLU A 550 36.19 2.96 16.53
CA GLU A 550 36.15 3.91 17.65
C GLU A 550 34.80 4.62 17.74
N PRO A 551 34.31 4.89 18.94
CA PRO A 551 33.04 5.56 19.15
C PRO A 551 32.98 6.91 18.42
N VAL A 552 31.95 7.10 17.59
CA VAL A 552 31.71 8.38 16.94
C VAL A 552 31.27 9.43 17.92
N LYS A 553 31.86 10.63 17.80
CA LYS A 553 31.35 11.81 18.47
C LYS A 553 30.33 12.50 17.57
N SER A 554 29.33 13.17 18.15
CA SER A 554 28.46 14.04 17.40
C SER A 554 29.33 15.07 16.64
N GLN A 555 29.36 14.96 15.31
CA GLN A 555 30.08 15.91 14.45
C GLN A 555 29.10 16.59 13.49
N SER A 556 27.81 16.27 13.60
CA SER A 556 26.85 17.05 12.88
C SER A 556 26.88 18.45 13.48
N PRO A 557 27.34 19.45 12.72
CA PRO A 557 27.20 20.80 13.24
C PRO A 557 25.71 20.98 13.48
N ASP A 558 25.35 21.40 14.70
CA ASP A 558 24.04 21.97 14.93
C ASP A 558 23.84 23.03 13.84
N THR A 559 23.12 22.68 12.80
CA THR A 559 22.83 23.66 11.76
C THR A 559 21.99 24.74 12.43
N GLU A 560 22.25 26.00 12.11
CA GLU A 560 21.41 27.12 12.58
C GLU A 560 19.94 26.85 12.32
N ALA A 561 19.63 26.20 11.18
CA ALA A 561 18.29 25.79 10.82
C ALA A 561 17.68 24.77 11.82
N ARG A 562 18.47 23.81 12.30
CA ARG A 562 18.00 22.80 13.28
C ARG A 562 17.76 23.46 14.64
N LYS A 563 18.67 24.29 15.09
CA LYS A 563 18.52 25.05 16.36
C LYS A 563 17.27 25.91 16.32
N LEU A 564 17.08 26.65 15.21
CA LEU A 564 15.90 27.49 15.01
C LEU A 564 14.61 26.66 15.07
N ARG A 565 14.58 25.50 14.38
CA ARG A 565 13.41 24.60 14.43
C ARG A 565 13.12 24.17 15.86
N GLN A 566 14.14 23.72 16.60
CA GLN A 566 13.99 23.29 18.02
C GLN A 566 13.51 24.44 18.92
N GLU A 567 14.00 25.66 18.71
CA GLU A 567 13.52 26.84 19.42
C GLU A 567 12.04 27.15 19.14
N LEU A 568 11.59 26.96 17.90
CA LEU A 568 10.18 27.11 17.53
C LEU A 568 9.33 25.97 18.09
N GLU A 569 9.83 24.74 18.09
CA GLU A 569 9.18 23.58 18.70
C GLU A 569 9.01 23.73 20.22
N ALA A 570 9.88 24.45 20.90
CA ALA A 570 9.71 24.81 22.32
C ALA A 570 8.50 25.75 22.57
N LEU A 571 7.90 26.27 21.51
CA LEU A 571 6.67 27.07 21.52
C LEU A 571 5.41 26.27 21.16
N HIS A 572 5.50 24.96 20.98
CA HIS A 572 4.34 24.08 20.72
C HIS A 572 3.56 23.85 22.03
N GLN A 573 3.16 24.93 22.64
CA GLN A 573 2.35 25.05 23.85
C GLN A 573 1.89 26.50 24.01
N PRO A 574 0.86 26.80 24.79
CA PRO A 574 0.50 28.18 25.10
C PRO A 574 1.67 28.91 25.78
N LYS A 575 2.15 30.01 25.15
CA LYS A 575 3.30 30.77 25.65
C LYS A 575 3.26 32.22 25.21
N ALA A 576 3.42 33.13 26.13
CA ALA A 576 3.48 34.57 25.81
C ALA A 576 4.65 34.88 24.86
N GLY A 577 4.40 35.74 23.84
CA GLY A 577 5.39 36.12 22.85
C GLY A 577 5.64 35.07 21.73
N ALA A 578 4.99 33.90 21.79
CA ALA A 578 5.18 32.84 20.80
C ALA A 578 4.79 33.29 19.37
N VAL A 579 3.69 34.01 19.21
CA VAL A 579 3.24 34.55 17.93
C VAL A 579 4.33 35.43 17.30
N VAL A 580 4.80 36.44 18.03
CA VAL A 580 5.80 37.39 17.53
C VAL A 580 7.10 36.71 17.12
N LYS A 581 7.54 35.70 17.91
CA LYS A 581 8.75 34.92 17.60
C LYS A 581 8.55 34.05 16.35
N ALA A 582 7.43 33.33 16.28
CA ALA A 582 7.17 32.37 15.21
C ALA A 582 6.81 33.03 13.87
N TRP A 583 6.14 34.20 13.91
CA TRP A 583 5.65 34.90 12.69
C TRP A 583 6.74 35.14 11.66
N LYS A 584 7.92 35.54 12.10
CA LYS A 584 9.10 35.82 11.25
C LYS A 584 9.51 34.63 10.36
N TYR A 585 9.07 33.42 10.69
CA TYR A 585 9.50 32.20 10.04
C TYR A 585 8.39 31.51 9.25
N LEU A 586 7.19 32.08 9.21
CA LEU A 586 6.07 31.55 8.40
C LEU A 586 6.37 31.57 6.88
N GLY A 587 7.26 32.48 6.46
CA GLY A 587 7.72 32.57 5.07
C GLY A 587 9.03 31.83 4.78
N SER A 588 9.60 31.07 5.72
CA SER A 588 10.87 30.37 5.52
C SER A 588 10.82 29.42 4.33
N GLU A 589 11.89 29.34 3.54
CA GLU A 589 12.02 28.33 2.48
C GLU A 589 12.10 26.91 3.02
N ASP A 590 12.62 26.73 4.23
CA ASP A 590 12.67 25.43 4.89
C ASP A 590 11.30 25.02 5.43
N ARG A 591 10.79 23.93 4.91
CA ARG A 591 9.45 23.41 5.23
C ARG A 591 9.32 23.02 6.71
N HIS A 592 10.37 22.54 7.36
CA HIS A 592 10.32 22.14 8.77
C HIS A 592 10.36 23.34 9.70
N ILE A 593 11.03 24.44 9.30
CA ILE A 593 10.96 25.70 10.02
C ILE A 593 9.55 26.29 9.89
N ARG A 594 8.99 26.34 8.66
CA ARG A 594 7.59 26.80 8.47
C ARG A 594 6.60 25.96 9.27
N TRP A 595 6.79 24.63 9.30
CA TRP A 595 5.98 23.73 10.10
C TRP A 595 6.03 24.10 11.57
N ALA A 596 7.24 24.19 12.15
CA ALA A 596 7.42 24.52 13.55
C ALA A 596 6.83 25.91 13.90
N ALA A 597 7.02 26.90 13.02
CA ALA A 597 6.45 28.23 13.21
C ALA A 597 4.91 28.20 13.16
N ARG A 598 4.32 27.50 12.21
CA ARG A 598 2.86 27.35 12.08
C ARG A 598 2.27 26.66 13.31
N VAL A 599 2.82 25.52 13.72
CA VAL A 599 2.33 24.80 14.91
C VAL A 599 2.47 25.68 16.16
N ALA A 600 3.54 26.47 16.28
CA ALA A 600 3.71 27.39 17.41
C ALA A 600 2.58 28.43 17.51
N ILE A 601 2.14 29.01 16.38
CA ILE A 601 0.99 29.95 16.39
C ILE A 601 -0.35 29.23 16.58
N GLU A 602 -0.50 28.00 16.06
CA GLU A 602 -1.70 27.20 16.25
C GLU A 602 -1.96 26.84 17.72
N HIS A 603 -0.94 26.84 18.57
CA HIS A 603 -1.06 26.68 20.02
C HIS A 603 -1.51 27.94 20.76
N GLN A 604 -1.58 29.10 20.08
CA GLN A 604 -1.97 30.35 20.71
C GLN A 604 -3.43 30.69 20.39
N PRO A 605 -4.13 31.42 21.25
CA PRO A 605 -5.50 31.87 20.98
C PRO A 605 -5.58 32.60 19.62
N VAL A 606 -6.52 32.19 18.75
CA VAL A 606 -6.70 32.73 17.39
C VAL A 606 -6.81 34.24 17.37
N ALA A 607 -7.52 34.83 18.33
CA ALA A 607 -7.69 36.27 18.46
C ALA A 607 -6.36 37.09 18.57
N GLN A 608 -5.24 36.43 18.90
CA GLN A 608 -3.95 37.08 18.99
C GLN A 608 -3.24 37.27 17.66
N TRP A 609 -3.67 36.56 16.60
CA TRP A 609 -2.95 36.50 15.33
C TRP A 609 -3.84 36.45 14.07
N GLN A 610 -5.17 36.36 14.21
CA GLN A 610 -6.07 36.23 13.08
C GLN A 610 -6.04 37.46 12.15
N ASP A 611 -5.96 38.65 12.70
CA ASP A 611 -5.97 39.91 11.90
C ASP A 611 -4.64 40.06 11.16
N GLU A 612 -3.53 39.70 11.77
CA GLU A 612 -2.20 39.65 11.14
C GLU A 612 -2.17 38.60 10.01
N ALA A 613 -2.76 37.42 10.22
CA ALA A 613 -2.87 36.38 9.19
C ALA A 613 -3.68 36.83 7.98
N LEU A 614 -4.76 37.57 8.20
CA LEU A 614 -5.59 38.12 7.13
C LEU A 614 -4.92 39.30 6.38
N ALA A 615 -4.01 40.00 7.03
CA ALA A 615 -3.29 41.14 6.47
C ALA A 615 -1.95 40.79 5.80
N GLU A 616 -1.39 39.59 6.09
CA GLU A 616 -0.10 39.17 5.55
C GLU A 616 -0.06 39.17 4.01
N GLU A 617 0.95 39.79 3.43
CA GLU A 617 1.07 39.95 1.98
C GLU A 617 2.20 39.12 1.35
N ALA A 618 3.23 38.76 2.14
CA ALA A 618 4.31 37.88 1.65
C ALA A 618 3.75 36.52 1.27
N PRO A 619 3.86 36.05 0.02
CA PRO A 619 3.08 34.91 -0.45
C PRO A 619 3.22 33.66 0.39
N GLN A 620 4.46 33.26 0.77
CA GLN A 620 4.66 32.05 1.55
C GLN A 620 4.20 32.22 3.00
N ALA A 621 4.46 33.36 3.63
CA ALA A 621 4.00 33.65 5.00
C ALA A 621 2.46 33.70 5.04
N SER A 622 1.83 34.34 4.07
CA SER A 622 0.38 34.39 3.92
C SER A 622 -0.23 32.99 3.79
N LEU A 623 0.28 32.14 2.90
CA LEU A 623 -0.19 30.75 2.76
C LEU A 623 -0.08 29.97 4.06
N THR A 624 1.03 30.11 4.77
CA THR A 624 1.27 29.40 6.03
C THR A 624 0.35 29.90 7.15
N ALA A 625 0.19 31.23 7.29
CA ALA A 625 -0.70 31.84 8.27
C ALA A 625 -2.18 31.54 7.99
N LEU A 626 -2.60 31.62 6.71
CA LEU A 626 -3.97 31.31 6.31
C LEU A 626 -4.27 29.80 6.43
N CYS A 627 -3.27 28.93 6.27
CA CYS A 627 -3.41 27.50 6.58
C CYS A 627 -3.74 27.29 8.06
N ALA A 628 -2.98 27.95 8.96
CA ALA A 628 -3.26 27.92 10.40
C ALA A 628 -4.67 28.48 10.71
N LEU A 629 -5.04 29.60 10.07
CA LEU A 629 -6.36 30.22 10.28
C LEU A 629 -7.51 29.34 9.76
N ALA A 630 -7.34 28.69 8.62
CA ALA A 630 -8.33 27.75 8.09
C ALA A 630 -8.55 26.54 9.03
N ARG A 631 -7.49 26.12 9.76
CA ARG A 631 -7.54 24.99 10.71
C ARG A 631 -8.14 25.36 12.07
N HIS A 632 -7.96 26.58 12.53
CA HIS A 632 -8.26 27.02 13.91
C HIS A 632 -9.31 28.13 14.00
N GLY A 633 -9.56 28.86 12.91
CA GLY A 633 -10.51 29.97 12.90
C GLY A 633 -11.96 29.50 12.86
N ASP A 634 -12.86 30.35 13.35
CA ASP A 634 -14.30 30.09 13.36
C ASP A 634 -14.95 30.47 12.01
N LYS A 635 -16.14 29.88 11.75
CA LYS A 635 -16.91 30.09 10.52
C LYS A 635 -17.08 31.56 10.11
N PRO A 636 -17.33 32.53 11.02
CA PRO A 636 -17.44 33.95 10.64
C PRO A 636 -16.20 34.56 9.97
N LEU A 637 -15.03 33.95 10.15
CA LEU A 637 -13.78 34.41 9.50
C LEU A 637 -13.66 33.93 8.05
N GLN A 638 -14.46 32.95 7.59
CA GLN A 638 -14.35 32.37 6.27
C GLN A 638 -14.38 33.41 5.11
N PRO A 639 -15.31 34.38 5.06
CA PRO A 639 -15.31 35.35 3.97
C PRO A 639 -14.03 36.18 3.90
N LYS A 640 -13.47 36.59 5.06
CA LYS A 640 -12.20 37.33 5.14
C LYS A 640 -11.02 36.46 4.71
N LEU A 641 -11.00 35.19 5.14
CA LEU A 641 -9.97 34.24 4.75
C LEU A 641 -10.00 33.98 3.23
N LEU A 642 -11.19 33.79 2.63
CA LEU A 642 -11.34 33.62 1.18
C LEU A 642 -10.92 34.88 0.42
N ALA A 643 -11.20 36.04 0.93
CA ALA A 643 -10.75 37.32 0.35
C ALA A 643 -9.21 37.42 0.39
N ALA A 644 -8.58 37.02 1.50
CA ALA A 644 -7.11 36.96 1.62
C ALA A 644 -6.47 36.00 0.61
N LEU A 645 -7.01 34.76 0.47
CA LEU A 645 -6.56 33.78 -0.53
C LEU A 645 -6.76 34.31 -1.97
N ASN A 646 -7.85 35.02 -2.23
CA ASN A 646 -8.15 35.59 -3.54
C ASN A 646 -7.19 36.70 -3.94
N ARG A 647 -6.54 37.43 -3.00
CA ARG A 647 -5.50 38.44 -3.29
C ARG A 647 -4.22 37.82 -3.86
N LEU A 648 -3.92 36.54 -3.54
CA LEU A 648 -2.71 35.90 -4.03
C LEU A 648 -2.77 35.72 -5.57
N ASP A 649 -1.80 36.31 -6.26
CA ASP A 649 -1.66 36.22 -7.70
C ASP A 649 -1.07 34.85 -8.09
N TRP A 650 -1.90 33.97 -8.66
CA TRP A 650 -1.51 32.65 -9.10
C TRP A 650 -0.25 32.61 -9.97
N ALA A 651 -0.10 33.57 -10.88
CA ALA A 651 1.02 33.59 -11.83
C ALA A 651 2.37 33.88 -11.14
N LYS A 652 2.35 34.49 -9.95
CA LYS A 652 3.53 34.79 -9.16
C LYS A 652 3.87 33.69 -8.16
N LEU A 653 2.99 32.72 -7.97
CA LEU A 653 3.22 31.59 -7.07
C LEU A 653 4.04 30.49 -7.76
N SER A 654 5.01 29.94 -7.05
CA SER A 654 5.66 28.70 -7.47
C SER A 654 4.67 27.53 -7.45
N ILE A 655 4.95 26.46 -8.19
CA ILE A 655 4.08 25.25 -8.23
C ILE A 655 3.78 24.69 -6.83
N PRO A 656 4.73 24.58 -5.90
CA PRO A 656 4.42 24.19 -4.52
C PRO A 656 3.45 25.14 -3.83
N GLN A 657 3.61 26.47 -3.98
CA GLN A 657 2.73 27.47 -3.39
C GLN A 657 1.32 27.43 -4.01
N GLN A 658 1.22 27.17 -5.32
CA GLN A 658 -0.06 26.93 -5.97
C GLN A 658 -0.80 25.73 -5.37
N ALA A 659 -0.10 24.63 -5.11
CA ALA A 659 -0.68 23.47 -4.45
C ALA A 659 -1.08 23.76 -3.00
N GLU A 660 -0.26 24.50 -2.26
CA GLU A 660 -0.59 24.96 -0.90
C GLU A 660 -1.85 25.86 -0.91
N LEU A 661 -1.97 26.80 -1.85
CA LEU A 661 -3.16 27.65 -1.99
C LEU A 661 -4.43 26.82 -2.19
N LEU A 662 -4.39 25.83 -3.09
CA LEU A 662 -5.53 24.93 -3.34
C LEU A 662 -5.90 24.14 -2.07
N ARG A 663 -4.89 23.66 -1.32
CA ARG A 663 -5.15 22.98 -0.06
C ARG A 663 -5.78 23.89 0.99
N VAL A 664 -5.36 25.15 1.09
CA VAL A 664 -5.92 26.09 2.07
C VAL A 664 -7.39 26.42 1.74
N TYR A 665 -7.76 26.54 0.45
CA TYR A 665 -9.18 26.61 0.06
C TYR A 665 -9.97 25.39 0.53
N GLN A 666 -9.43 24.18 0.32
CA GLN A 666 -10.09 22.96 0.80
C GLN A 666 -10.29 22.99 2.32
N LEU A 667 -9.26 23.35 3.08
CA LEU A 667 -9.34 23.43 4.55
C LEU A 667 -10.38 24.47 5.01
N ALA A 668 -10.46 25.64 4.35
CA ALA A 668 -11.47 26.65 4.63
C ALA A 668 -12.90 26.09 4.45
N PHE A 669 -13.13 25.32 3.39
CA PHE A 669 -14.44 24.70 3.14
C PHE A 669 -14.75 23.53 4.08
N ILE A 670 -13.74 22.74 4.44
CA ILE A 670 -13.88 21.61 5.35
C ILE A 670 -14.18 22.08 6.78
N ARG A 671 -13.41 23.03 7.27
CA ARG A 671 -13.41 23.43 8.68
C ARG A 671 -14.44 24.49 9.01
N MET A 672 -14.68 25.40 8.08
CA MET A 672 -15.62 26.53 8.25
C MET A 672 -16.95 26.29 7.53
N GLY A 673 -17.06 25.20 6.74
CA GLY A 673 -18.28 24.80 6.03
C GLY A 673 -18.39 25.41 4.64
N HIS A 674 -19.51 25.18 3.97
CA HIS A 674 -19.75 25.66 2.62
C HIS A 674 -19.76 27.21 2.62
N PRO A 675 -19.05 27.87 1.67
CA PRO A 675 -19.03 29.34 1.55
C PRO A 675 -20.40 29.90 1.14
N SER A 676 -20.59 31.19 1.27
CA SER A 676 -21.75 31.89 0.70
C SER A 676 -21.78 31.69 -0.83
N GLU A 677 -22.97 31.75 -1.46
CA GLU A 677 -23.09 31.64 -2.92
C GLU A 677 -22.19 32.67 -3.65
N LYS A 678 -22.09 33.89 -3.13
CA LYS A 678 -21.20 34.93 -3.65
C LYS A 678 -19.73 34.54 -3.59
N ASP A 679 -19.29 34.01 -2.44
CA ASP A 679 -17.88 33.64 -2.25
C ASP A 679 -17.57 32.36 -3.03
N ALA A 680 -18.49 31.39 -3.07
CA ALA A 680 -18.39 30.20 -3.89
C ALA A 680 -18.20 30.53 -5.37
N ALA A 681 -19.03 31.41 -5.91
CA ALA A 681 -18.93 31.85 -7.31
C ALA A 681 -17.62 32.61 -7.61
N ALA A 682 -17.14 33.41 -6.65
CA ALA A 682 -15.87 34.13 -6.80
C ALA A 682 -14.66 33.18 -6.86
N VAL A 683 -14.64 32.17 -5.99
CA VAL A 683 -13.58 31.16 -5.99
C VAL A 683 -13.69 30.23 -7.21
N GLU A 684 -14.89 29.76 -7.55
CA GLU A 684 -15.17 28.95 -8.73
C GLU A 684 -14.66 29.64 -10.00
N LYS A 685 -15.05 30.89 -10.23
CA LYS A 685 -14.62 31.68 -11.41
C LYS A 685 -13.10 31.78 -11.48
N LYS A 686 -12.41 32.00 -10.35
CA LYS A 686 -10.95 32.06 -10.28
C LYS A 686 -10.31 30.73 -10.66
N LEU A 687 -10.81 29.63 -10.09
CA LEU A 687 -10.21 28.30 -10.27
C LEU A 687 -10.58 27.65 -11.60
N ASP A 688 -11.78 27.91 -12.14
CA ASP A 688 -12.21 27.31 -13.41
C ASP A 688 -11.32 27.75 -14.58
N ILE A 689 -10.86 28.99 -14.60
CA ILE A 689 -9.94 29.51 -15.62
C ILE A 689 -8.58 28.80 -15.56
N LEU A 690 -8.15 28.35 -14.37
CA LEU A 690 -6.88 27.68 -14.16
C LEU A 690 -6.93 26.18 -14.48
N TYR A 691 -8.12 25.63 -14.71
CA TYR A 691 -8.33 24.21 -14.97
C TYR A 691 -8.64 23.95 -16.43
N PRO A 692 -7.92 23.02 -17.10
CA PRO A 692 -6.77 22.28 -16.59
C PRO A 692 -5.50 23.14 -16.52
N ALA A 693 -4.69 22.90 -15.48
CA ALA A 693 -3.36 23.47 -15.35
C ALA A 693 -2.32 22.63 -16.11
N PRO A 694 -1.18 23.21 -16.51
CA PRO A 694 -0.11 22.44 -17.19
C PRO A 694 0.50 21.31 -16.35
N VAL A 695 0.42 21.42 -15.03
CA VAL A 695 0.99 20.47 -14.07
C VAL A 695 -0.08 19.51 -13.57
N ALA A 696 0.10 18.21 -13.81
CA ALA A 696 -0.88 17.18 -13.48
C ALA A 696 -1.28 17.17 -11.99
N ALA A 697 -0.33 17.35 -11.06
CA ALA A 697 -0.62 17.38 -9.63
C ALA A 697 -1.60 18.49 -9.23
N LEU A 698 -1.54 19.68 -9.86
CA LEU A 698 -2.48 20.76 -9.59
C LEU A 698 -3.89 20.43 -10.09
N ASN A 699 -4.00 19.64 -11.16
CA ASN A 699 -5.30 19.25 -11.71
C ASN A 699 -6.07 18.32 -10.76
N LEU A 700 -5.38 17.53 -9.94
CA LEU A 700 -6.03 16.68 -8.92
C LEU A 700 -6.77 17.55 -7.89
N GLU A 701 -6.11 18.59 -7.41
CA GLU A 701 -6.66 19.51 -6.41
C GLU A 701 -7.73 20.45 -7.00
N LEU A 702 -7.49 20.96 -8.22
CA LEU A 702 -8.46 21.79 -8.96
C LEU A 702 -9.75 21.00 -9.24
N CYS A 703 -9.63 19.75 -9.71
CA CYS A 703 -10.79 18.88 -9.92
C CYS A 703 -11.61 18.71 -8.63
N THR A 704 -10.94 18.41 -7.52
CA THR A 704 -11.59 18.23 -6.22
C THR A 704 -12.37 19.49 -5.79
N LEU A 705 -11.76 20.67 -5.93
CA LEU A 705 -12.39 21.96 -5.57
C LEU A 705 -13.55 22.31 -6.50
N LEU A 706 -13.35 22.18 -7.83
CA LEU A 706 -14.39 22.52 -8.81
C LEU A 706 -15.58 21.55 -8.77
N VAL A 707 -15.37 20.28 -8.45
CA VAL A 707 -16.46 19.33 -8.17
C VAL A 707 -17.23 19.73 -6.91
N TYR A 708 -16.52 20.16 -5.85
CA TYR A 708 -17.18 20.63 -4.61
C TYR A 708 -18.00 21.89 -4.83
N LEU A 709 -17.48 22.82 -5.66
CA LEU A 709 -18.15 24.08 -6.01
C LEU A 709 -19.19 23.91 -7.13
N GLU A 710 -19.40 22.71 -7.63
CA GLU A 710 -20.34 22.37 -8.72
C GLU A 710 -20.12 23.24 -9.99
N SER A 711 -18.82 23.45 -10.39
CA SER A 711 -18.48 24.24 -11.56
C SER A 711 -19.14 23.65 -12.83
N PRO A 712 -19.79 24.49 -13.66
CA PRO A 712 -20.47 24.03 -14.89
C PRO A 712 -19.55 23.37 -15.92
N ASN A 713 -18.27 23.74 -15.94
CA ASN A 713 -17.31 23.27 -16.94
C ASN A 713 -16.50 22.05 -16.47
N VAL A 714 -16.57 21.68 -15.19
CA VAL A 714 -15.68 20.67 -14.60
C VAL A 714 -15.80 19.31 -15.26
N VAL A 715 -17.02 18.87 -15.64
CA VAL A 715 -17.25 17.56 -16.29
C VAL A 715 -16.50 17.47 -17.61
N GLY A 716 -16.71 18.41 -18.53
CA GLY A 716 -16.09 18.38 -19.85
C GLY A 716 -14.56 18.45 -19.79
N LYS A 717 -14.03 19.36 -18.97
CA LYS A 717 -12.58 19.51 -18.76
C LYS A 717 -11.95 18.26 -18.16
N THR A 718 -12.63 17.64 -17.18
CA THR A 718 -12.13 16.42 -16.53
C THR A 718 -12.17 15.22 -17.44
N LEU A 719 -13.24 15.02 -18.23
CA LEU A 719 -13.31 13.93 -19.22
C LEU A 719 -12.22 14.06 -20.29
N ALA A 720 -11.89 15.29 -20.71
CA ALA A 720 -10.78 15.54 -21.62
C ALA A 720 -9.43 15.13 -21.01
N LEU A 721 -9.22 15.33 -19.69
CA LEU A 721 -8.05 14.84 -18.99
C LEU A 721 -8.07 13.29 -18.85
N MET A 722 -9.23 12.70 -18.59
CA MET A 722 -9.39 11.25 -18.48
C MET A 722 -9.19 10.51 -19.82
N SER A 723 -9.27 11.20 -20.94
CA SER A 723 -8.99 10.62 -22.27
C SER A 723 -7.49 10.48 -22.58
N GLN A 724 -6.63 11.11 -21.77
CA GLN A 724 -5.18 11.06 -21.92
C GLN A 724 -4.60 9.90 -21.08
N SER A 725 -3.45 9.36 -21.52
CA SER A 725 -2.70 8.38 -20.75
C SER A 725 -1.29 8.87 -20.47
N SER A 726 -0.77 8.58 -19.28
CA SER A 726 0.60 8.85 -18.89
C SER A 726 1.31 7.57 -18.46
N ASP A 727 2.63 7.51 -18.58
CA ASP A 727 3.43 6.39 -18.06
C ASP A 727 3.65 6.57 -16.55
N GLN A 728 2.64 6.20 -15.77
CA GLN A 728 2.64 6.35 -14.31
C GLN A 728 2.97 5.05 -13.55
N SER A 729 3.25 3.97 -14.26
CA SER A 729 3.38 2.63 -13.69
C SER A 729 4.75 2.31 -13.10
N LYS A 730 5.73 3.20 -13.25
CA LYS A 730 7.12 2.90 -12.83
C LYS A 730 7.28 3.02 -11.31
N TYR A 731 7.17 1.89 -10.64
CA TYR A 731 7.70 1.71 -9.30
C TYR A 731 9.14 1.17 -9.45
N ASN A 732 10.14 1.96 -9.04
CA ASN A 732 11.56 1.59 -9.11
C ASN A 732 11.93 0.62 -7.97
N TRP A 733 11.36 -0.60 -7.99
CA TRP A 733 11.76 -1.64 -7.04
C TRP A 733 12.64 -2.67 -7.72
N SER A 734 13.71 -3.10 -7.00
CA SER A 734 14.60 -4.07 -7.60
C SER A 734 13.90 -5.43 -7.78
N PRO A 735 14.13 -6.12 -8.90
CA PRO A 735 13.62 -7.47 -9.11
C PRO A 735 14.04 -8.44 -8.00
N GLU A 736 15.25 -8.28 -7.45
CA GLU A 736 15.78 -9.10 -6.36
C GLU A 736 14.97 -8.91 -5.07
N LEU A 737 14.57 -7.69 -4.74
CA LEU A 737 13.70 -7.41 -3.60
C LEU A 737 12.35 -8.10 -3.79
N LEU A 738 11.73 -7.89 -4.94
CA LEU A 738 10.42 -8.47 -5.23
C LEU A 738 10.44 -9.99 -5.22
N ALA A 739 11.51 -10.62 -5.72
CA ALA A 739 11.67 -12.08 -5.73
C ALA A 739 11.66 -12.71 -4.34
N ARG A 740 11.95 -11.96 -3.28
CA ARG A 740 11.89 -12.45 -1.89
C ARG A 740 10.45 -12.65 -1.38
N ASN A 741 9.46 -12.05 -2.04
CA ASN A 741 8.04 -12.25 -1.74
C ASN A 741 7.22 -12.33 -3.03
N SER A 742 6.95 -13.57 -3.47
CA SER A 742 6.26 -13.83 -4.73
C SER A 742 4.84 -13.24 -4.82
N GLY A 743 4.14 -13.11 -3.69
CA GLY A 743 2.80 -12.51 -3.65
C GLY A 743 2.82 -11.04 -4.05
N TYR A 744 3.71 -10.26 -3.44
CA TYR A 744 3.90 -8.86 -3.81
C TYR A 744 4.46 -8.72 -5.23
N ALA A 745 5.45 -9.55 -5.62
CA ALA A 745 6.04 -9.52 -6.96
C ALA A 745 4.97 -9.65 -8.07
N ARG A 746 4.03 -10.58 -7.92
CA ARG A 746 2.93 -10.76 -8.87
C ARG A 746 2.00 -9.55 -8.95
N ALA A 747 1.60 -9.00 -7.80
CA ALA A 747 0.74 -7.83 -7.76
C ALA A 747 1.40 -6.62 -8.45
N PHE A 748 2.69 -6.39 -8.22
CA PHE A 748 3.43 -5.29 -8.85
C PHE A 748 3.68 -5.52 -10.34
N ALA A 749 3.99 -6.73 -10.75
CA ALA A 749 4.14 -7.08 -12.16
C ALA A 749 2.80 -6.89 -12.92
N ALA A 750 1.68 -7.32 -12.33
CA ALA A 750 0.36 -7.11 -12.89
C ALA A 750 0.01 -5.60 -13.00
N THR A 751 0.33 -4.81 -11.97
CA THR A 751 0.14 -3.36 -11.99
C THR A 751 0.98 -2.71 -13.09
N ALA A 752 2.25 -3.07 -13.21
CA ALA A 752 3.15 -2.53 -14.24
C ALA A 752 2.66 -2.90 -15.66
N ALA A 753 2.20 -4.14 -15.85
CA ALA A 753 1.70 -4.61 -17.15
C ALA A 753 0.38 -3.95 -17.58
N SER A 754 -0.50 -3.58 -16.63
CA SER A 754 -1.79 -2.94 -16.93
C SER A 754 -1.74 -1.42 -16.95
N SER A 755 -0.65 -0.81 -16.48
CA SER A 755 -0.44 0.66 -16.43
C SER A 755 -1.67 1.44 -15.94
N PRO A 756 -2.16 1.20 -14.71
CA PRO A 756 -3.35 1.89 -14.21
C PRO A 756 -3.10 3.40 -14.18
N GLN A 757 -4.02 4.15 -14.79
CA GLN A 757 -3.94 5.59 -14.93
C GLN A 757 -4.42 6.25 -13.63
N ARG A 758 -3.52 6.52 -12.69
CA ARG A 758 -3.83 7.00 -11.34
C ARG A 758 -4.58 8.34 -11.34
N ASP A 759 -4.23 9.24 -12.24
CA ASP A 759 -4.91 10.53 -12.40
C ASP A 759 -6.34 10.33 -12.87
N GLN A 760 -6.57 9.47 -13.86
CA GLN A 760 -7.91 9.14 -14.34
C GLN A 760 -8.76 8.52 -13.23
N ILE A 761 -8.16 7.63 -12.40
CA ILE A 761 -8.85 7.03 -11.25
C ILE A 761 -9.23 8.11 -10.23
N HIS A 762 -8.36 9.09 -9.98
CA HIS A 762 -8.68 10.21 -9.11
C HIS A 762 -9.85 11.03 -9.66
N TYR A 763 -9.80 11.41 -10.95
CA TYR A 763 -10.87 12.16 -11.60
C TYR A 763 -12.20 11.40 -11.55
N ALA A 764 -12.19 10.11 -11.86
CA ALA A 764 -13.40 9.28 -11.76
C ALA A 764 -13.94 9.20 -10.34
N LYS A 765 -13.04 9.09 -9.35
CA LYS A 765 -13.39 9.11 -7.93
C LYS A 765 -14.07 10.42 -7.55
N GLU A 766 -13.58 11.57 -8.03
CA GLU A 766 -14.14 12.86 -7.65
C GLU A 766 -15.45 13.18 -8.40
N LEU A 767 -15.51 12.94 -9.71
CA LEU A 767 -16.71 13.16 -10.53
C LEU A 767 -17.94 12.37 -10.04
N ARG A 768 -17.77 11.24 -9.35
CA ARG A 768 -18.89 10.46 -8.79
C ARG A 768 -19.75 11.25 -7.80
N ASN A 769 -19.20 12.31 -7.20
CA ASN A 769 -19.91 13.16 -6.25
C ASN A 769 -20.84 14.17 -6.93
N LEU A 770 -20.61 14.50 -8.22
CA LEU A 770 -21.31 15.55 -8.94
C LEU A 770 -22.65 15.05 -9.51
N LYS A 771 -23.73 15.75 -9.18
CA LYS A 771 -25.10 15.42 -9.63
C LYS A 771 -25.52 16.20 -10.85
N THR A 772 -25.06 17.45 -10.95
CA THR A 772 -25.47 18.46 -11.92
C THR A 772 -24.44 18.63 -13.05
N HIS A 773 -24.75 19.40 -14.05
CA HIS A 773 -23.86 19.81 -15.16
C HIS A 773 -23.35 18.67 -16.08
N TRP A 774 -24.08 17.55 -16.12
CA TRP A 774 -23.81 16.45 -17.03
C TRP A 774 -24.70 16.50 -18.26
N THR A 775 -24.14 16.27 -19.44
CA THR A 775 -24.91 15.83 -20.59
C THR A 775 -25.00 14.30 -20.60
N ASP A 776 -26.00 13.73 -21.28
CA ASP A 776 -26.14 12.27 -21.41
C ASP A 776 -24.89 11.64 -22.08
N THR A 777 -24.35 12.31 -23.12
CA THR A 777 -23.13 11.85 -23.79
C THR A 777 -21.95 11.77 -22.81
N GLN A 778 -21.74 12.79 -21.99
CA GLN A 778 -20.67 12.79 -20.99
C GLN A 778 -20.85 11.69 -19.93
N ARG A 779 -22.09 11.41 -19.52
CA ARG A 779 -22.36 10.30 -18.60
C ARG A 779 -22.02 8.95 -19.24
N LEU A 780 -22.39 8.72 -20.48
CA LEU A 780 -22.05 7.49 -21.19
C LEU A 780 -20.54 7.34 -21.39
N GLU A 781 -19.83 8.40 -21.72
CA GLU A 781 -18.36 8.43 -21.81
C GLU A 781 -17.72 8.07 -20.46
N TYR A 782 -18.21 8.66 -19.37
CA TYR A 782 -17.74 8.39 -18.03
C TYR A 782 -17.93 6.91 -17.63
N PHE A 783 -19.07 6.28 -17.95
CA PHE A 783 -19.30 4.87 -17.67
C PHE A 783 -18.49 3.94 -18.57
N ARG A 784 -18.20 4.32 -19.83
CA ARG A 784 -17.24 3.60 -20.68
C ARG A 784 -15.83 3.60 -20.09
N TRP A 785 -15.44 4.70 -19.45
CA TRP A 785 -14.16 4.73 -18.74
C TRP A 785 -14.10 3.68 -17.64
N TYR A 786 -15.15 3.45 -16.84
CA TYR A 786 -15.17 2.38 -15.84
C TYR A 786 -14.99 1.01 -16.49
N ARG A 787 -15.60 0.81 -17.63
CA ARG A 787 -15.46 -0.44 -18.39
C ARG A 787 -14.02 -0.69 -18.83
N LYS A 788 -13.33 0.34 -19.32
CA LYS A 788 -11.89 0.32 -19.61
C LYS A 788 -11.08 0.05 -18.34
N ALA A 789 -11.40 0.72 -17.23
CA ALA A 789 -10.68 0.61 -15.96
C ALA A 789 -10.74 -0.80 -15.34
N GLU A 790 -11.70 -1.64 -15.68
CA GLU A 790 -11.77 -3.04 -15.27
C GLU A 790 -10.58 -3.88 -15.78
N SER A 791 -9.93 -3.46 -16.89
CA SER A 791 -8.71 -4.08 -17.39
C SER A 791 -7.48 -3.77 -16.53
N PHE A 792 -7.50 -2.71 -15.73
CA PHE A 792 -6.40 -2.33 -14.87
C PHE A 792 -6.24 -3.31 -13.71
N LYS A 793 -5.00 -3.60 -13.36
CA LYS A 793 -4.64 -4.41 -12.20
C LYS A 793 -3.90 -3.53 -11.20
N GLY A 794 -4.18 -3.71 -9.95
CA GLY A 794 -3.57 -2.96 -8.86
C GLY A 794 -3.43 -3.80 -7.60
N GLY A 795 -3.24 -3.12 -6.47
CA GLY A 795 -3.14 -3.75 -5.16
C GLY A 795 -4.45 -4.42 -4.71
N ASN A 796 -4.41 -5.03 -3.53
CA ASN A 796 -5.48 -5.90 -3.04
C ASN A 796 -6.87 -5.27 -2.94
N SER A 797 -6.97 -3.96 -2.70
CA SER A 797 -8.25 -3.25 -2.59
C SER A 797 -8.67 -2.53 -3.89
N PHE A 798 -7.81 -2.52 -4.90
CA PHE A 798 -7.96 -1.72 -6.12
C PHE A 798 -9.29 -1.97 -6.85
N GLY A 799 -9.58 -3.22 -7.22
CA GLY A 799 -10.81 -3.57 -7.94
C GLY A 799 -12.08 -3.27 -7.12
N GLY A 800 -12.02 -3.48 -5.80
CA GLY A 800 -13.12 -3.13 -4.90
C GLY A 800 -13.38 -1.63 -4.83
N PHE A 801 -12.35 -0.79 -4.85
CA PHE A 801 -12.51 0.66 -4.93
C PHE A 801 -13.15 1.09 -6.25
N LEU A 802 -12.67 0.61 -7.40
CA LEU A 802 -13.26 0.94 -8.70
C LEU A 802 -14.76 0.58 -8.77
N ASN A 803 -15.12 -0.60 -8.27
CA ASN A 803 -16.51 -1.03 -8.20
C ASN A 803 -17.37 -0.12 -7.30
N ASN A 804 -16.83 0.29 -6.14
CA ASN A 804 -17.54 1.20 -5.24
C ASN A 804 -17.72 2.59 -5.86
N PHE A 805 -16.72 3.13 -6.58
CA PHE A 805 -16.85 4.41 -7.29
C PHE A 805 -17.95 4.33 -8.34
N ARG A 806 -17.95 3.27 -9.17
CA ARG A 806 -18.99 3.06 -10.17
C ARG A 806 -20.38 3.01 -9.56
N LYS A 807 -20.57 2.23 -8.49
CA LYS A 807 -21.86 2.13 -7.79
C LYS A 807 -22.34 3.47 -7.24
N GLU A 808 -21.46 4.26 -6.63
CA GLU A 808 -21.83 5.60 -6.15
C GLU A 808 -22.16 6.56 -7.30
N ALA A 809 -21.42 6.48 -8.41
CA ALA A 809 -21.71 7.26 -9.61
C ALA A 809 -23.10 6.93 -10.20
N GLN A 810 -23.48 5.65 -10.25
CA GLN A 810 -24.78 5.19 -10.76
C GLN A 810 -25.96 5.78 -9.98
N VAL A 811 -25.82 6.05 -8.69
CA VAL A 811 -26.88 6.68 -7.86
C VAL A 811 -27.30 8.04 -8.41
N ASN A 812 -26.39 8.76 -9.06
CA ASN A 812 -26.60 10.10 -9.60
C ASN A 812 -27.04 10.10 -11.08
N VAL A 813 -27.32 8.93 -11.68
CA VAL A 813 -27.74 8.79 -13.08
C VAL A 813 -29.24 8.94 -13.20
N PRO A 814 -29.77 9.73 -14.18
CA PRO A 814 -31.20 9.73 -14.50
C PRO A 814 -31.71 8.35 -14.85
N LYS A 815 -32.87 7.96 -14.35
CA LYS A 815 -33.45 6.62 -14.59
C LYS A 815 -33.56 6.27 -16.07
N ALA A 816 -33.86 7.25 -16.94
CA ALA A 816 -33.98 7.06 -18.37
C ALA A 816 -32.65 6.61 -19.04
N LEU A 817 -31.50 6.93 -18.44
CA LEU A 817 -30.18 6.61 -19.01
C LEU A 817 -29.64 5.25 -18.50
N LEU A 818 -30.21 4.68 -17.44
CA LEU A 818 -29.74 3.41 -16.86
C LEU A 818 -29.66 2.25 -17.87
N PRO A 819 -30.65 2.03 -18.78
CA PRO A 819 -30.57 0.95 -19.77
C PRO A 819 -29.38 1.11 -20.73
N ALA A 820 -29.03 2.35 -21.10
CA ALA A 820 -27.87 2.59 -21.94
C ALA A 820 -26.54 2.30 -21.21
N ILE A 821 -26.49 2.59 -19.91
CA ILE A 821 -25.32 2.25 -19.08
C ILE A 821 -25.19 0.74 -18.89
N GLU A 822 -26.29 0.02 -18.65
CA GLU A 822 -26.30 -1.44 -18.57
C GLU A 822 -25.79 -2.09 -19.87
N LYS A 823 -26.12 -1.49 -21.02
CA LYS A 823 -25.58 -1.93 -22.31
C LYS A 823 -24.05 -1.74 -22.40
N ILE A 824 -23.53 -0.61 -21.92
CA ILE A 824 -22.08 -0.34 -21.84
C ILE A 824 -21.38 -1.38 -20.94
N GLU A 825 -22.01 -1.79 -19.84
CA GLU A 825 -21.46 -2.80 -18.93
C GLU A 825 -21.32 -4.20 -19.58
N GLN A 826 -22.04 -4.46 -20.67
CA GLN A 826 -21.92 -5.68 -21.46
C GLN A 826 -20.88 -5.58 -22.59
N GLU A 827 -20.38 -4.37 -22.91
CA GLU A 827 -19.32 -4.17 -23.89
C GLU A 827 -18.02 -4.84 -23.42
N PRO A 828 -17.10 -5.27 -24.34
CA PRO A 828 -15.79 -5.78 -23.94
C PRO A 828 -15.01 -4.76 -23.10
N ALA A 829 -14.34 -5.22 -22.07
CA ALA A 829 -13.47 -4.39 -21.21
C ALA A 829 -12.12 -4.10 -21.88
N THR A 830 -12.13 -3.60 -23.10
CA THR A 830 -10.91 -3.38 -23.90
C THR A 830 -10.83 -1.95 -24.40
N ASP A 831 -9.61 -1.44 -24.48
CA ASP A 831 -9.26 -0.18 -25.17
C ASP A 831 -9.16 -0.45 -26.70
N SER A 832 -10.19 -1.11 -27.25
CA SER A 832 -10.20 -1.45 -28.67
C SER A 832 -10.41 -0.20 -29.51
N PRO A 833 -9.66 -0.06 -30.61
CA PRO A 833 -9.91 1.00 -31.58
C PRO A 833 -11.36 0.99 -32.06
N PRO A 834 -11.95 2.14 -32.42
CA PRO A 834 -13.33 2.21 -32.90
C PRO A 834 -13.54 1.52 -34.26
N PHE A 835 -12.44 1.17 -34.94
CA PHE A 835 -12.39 0.46 -36.21
C PHE A 835 -11.06 -0.28 -36.36
N GLU A 836 -10.96 -1.20 -37.28
CA GLU A 836 -9.72 -1.86 -37.66
C GLU A 836 -8.71 -0.83 -38.20
N ILE A 837 -7.46 -0.87 -37.72
CA ILE A 837 -6.43 0.14 -38.01
C ILE A 837 -5.60 -0.27 -39.23
N ASP A 838 -5.61 0.55 -40.27
CA ASP A 838 -4.79 0.36 -41.46
C ASP A 838 -3.36 0.93 -41.28
N THR A 839 -3.24 2.04 -40.54
CA THR A 839 -1.92 2.72 -40.30
C THR A 839 -1.81 3.24 -38.89
N ARG A 840 -0.67 2.97 -38.24
CA ARG A 840 -0.31 3.55 -36.94
C ARG A 840 0.78 4.60 -37.12
N LEU A 841 0.55 5.79 -36.56
CA LEU A 841 1.47 6.91 -36.56
C LEU A 841 1.82 7.31 -35.13
N VAL A 842 3.02 7.84 -34.97
CA VAL A 842 3.50 8.43 -33.71
C VAL A 842 4.01 9.83 -34.00
N LEU A 843 3.59 10.80 -33.19
CA LEU A 843 4.01 12.18 -33.28
C LEU A 843 4.30 12.71 -31.85
N GLY A 844 5.41 13.38 -31.68
CA GLY A 844 5.85 14.01 -30.44
C GLY A 844 6.04 15.51 -30.57
N VAL A 845 6.50 16.11 -29.46
CA VAL A 845 6.85 17.54 -29.38
C VAL A 845 8.35 17.69 -29.17
N LYS A 846 8.98 18.65 -29.86
CA LYS A 846 10.36 19.09 -29.64
C LYS A 846 10.40 20.41 -28.87
N PRO A 847 11.52 20.76 -28.23
CA PRO A 847 11.72 22.09 -27.67
C PRO A 847 11.45 23.20 -28.71
N MET A 848 11.12 24.40 -28.22
CA MET A 848 10.76 25.57 -29.04
C MET A 848 9.46 25.41 -29.81
N MET A 849 8.44 24.71 -29.21
CA MET A 849 7.09 24.60 -29.76
C MET A 849 7.09 24.08 -31.22
N LYS A 850 7.63 22.90 -31.43
CA LYS A 850 7.65 22.21 -32.72
C LYS A 850 7.22 20.77 -32.57
N PHE A 851 6.55 20.22 -33.57
CA PHE A 851 6.38 18.76 -33.67
C PHE A 851 7.73 18.08 -33.99
N ASP A 852 7.90 16.85 -33.55
CA ASP A 852 9.15 16.06 -33.79
C ASP A 852 9.25 15.61 -35.26
N LYS A 853 8.12 15.56 -35.96
CA LYS A 853 8.05 15.26 -37.39
C LYS A 853 7.37 16.43 -38.12
N GLU A 854 7.92 16.83 -39.23
CA GLU A 854 7.38 17.90 -40.09
C GLU A 854 6.47 17.33 -41.17
N GLU A 855 6.60 16.01 -41.46
CA GLU A 855 5.79 15.34 -42.46
C GLU A 855 5.36 13.95 -41.98
N LEU A 856 4.11 13.60 -42.20
CA LEU A 856 3.53 12.28 -42.05
C LEU A 856 2.92 11.85 -43.39
N ARG A 857 2.92 10.53 -43.69
CA ARG A 857 2.39 10.02 -44.96
C ARG A 857 1.35 8.92 -44.70
N VAL A 858 0.24 8.95 -45.45
CA VAL A 858 -0.85 7.99 -45.31
C VAL A 858 -1.52 7.75 -46.68
N LYS A 859 -2.17 6.58 -46.83
CA LYS A 859 -2.98 6.29 -48.00
C LYS A 859 -4.35 7.01 -47.93
N PRO A 860 -4.94 7.42 -49.06
CA PRO A 860 -6.29 7.98 -49.11
C PRO A 860 -7.31 7.07 -48.44
N GLY A 861 -8.12 7.63 -47.52
CA GLY A 861 -9.17 6.91 -46.83
C GLY A 861 -8.71 5.91 -45.76
N ALA A 862 -7.41 5.80 -45.50
CA ALA A 862 -6.89 4.86 -44.50
C ALA A 862 -7.43 5.18 -43.11
N ARG A 863 -7.71 4.14 -42.32
CA ARG A 863 -8.12 4.26 -40.90
C ARG A 863 -6.88 4.36 -40.01
N ILE A 864 -6.73 5.49 -39.37
CA ILE A 864 -5.49 5.90 -38.68
C ILE A 864 -5.66 5.83 -37.17
N GLU A 865 -4.67 5.24 -36.49
CA GLU A 865 -4.37 5.49 -35.10
C GLU A 865 -3.13 6.38 -35.04
N LEU A 866 -3.25 7.63 -34.55
CA LEU A 866 -2.14 8.53 -34.31
C LEU A 866 -1.93 8.69 -32.82
N ALA A 867 -0.80 8.20 -32.29
CA ALA A 867 -0.39 8.43 -30.91
C ALA A 867 0.37 9.78 -30.83
N PHE A 868 -0.27 10.79 -30.26
CA PHE A 868 0.35 12.09 -30.03
C PHE A 868 0.81 12.20 -28.58
N THR A 869 2.12 12.38 -28.39
CA THR A 869 2.75 12.50 -27.07
C THR A 869 3.30 13.90 -26.86
N ASN A 870 2.88 14.57 -25.80
CA ASN A 870 3.47 15.84 -25.39
C ASN A 870 4.71 15.56 -24.53
N ASN A 871 5.87 15.49 -25.12
CA ASN A 871 7.18 15.30 -24.48
C ASN A 871 8.00 16.62 -24.41
N ASP A 872 7.33 17.77 -24.41
CA ASP A 872 7.96 19.08 -24.15
C ASP A 872 8.59 19.06 -22.75
N PRO A 873 9.86 19.43 -22.59
CA PRO A 873 10.51 19.53 -21.29
C PRO A 873 9.95 20.67 -20.41
N MET A 874 9.31 21.65 -21.01
CA MET A 874 8.59 22.70 -20.30
C MET A 874 7.17 22.26 -19.99
N PRO A 875 6.59 22.65 -18.85
CA PRO A 875 5.21 22.28 -18.50
C PRO A 875 4.20 23.08 -19.33
N MET A 876 4.15 22.81 -20.63
CA MET A 876 3.24 23.45 -21.58
C MET A 876 2.27 22.43 -22.17
N MET A 877 1.05 22.87 -22.41
CA MET A 877 0.04 22.06 -23.07
C MET A 877 0.08 22.25 -24.59
N HIS A 878 -0.09 21.15 -25.32
CA HIS A 878 -0.18 21.14 -26.76
C HIS A 878 -1.38 20.32 -27.23
N ASN A 879 -1.95 20.66 -28.36
CA ASN A 879 -2.90 19.80 -29.10
C ASN A 879 -2.39 19.56 -30.53
N LEU A 880 -3.08 18.66 -31.21
CA LEU A 880 -2.93 18.42 -32.62
C LEU A 880 -4.30 18.63 -33.28
N VAL A 881 -4.36 19.51 -34.24
CA VAL A 881 -5.56 19.77 -35.06
C VAL A 881 -5.20 19.60 -36.53
N LEU A 882 -5.81 18.59 -37.17
CA LEU A 882 -5.67 18.32 -38.60
C LEU A 882 -6.70 19.16 -39.35
N VAL A 883 -6.23 19.93 -40.31
CA VAL A 883 -7.07 20.87 -41.07
C VAL A 883 -7.01 20.64 -42.57
N LYS A 884 -8.03 21.16 -43.29
CA LYS A 884 -8.05 21.16 -44.74
C LYS A 884 -6.91 22.01 -45.33
N PRO A 885 -6.43 21.73 -46.55
CA PRO A 885 -5.37 22.51 -47.20
C PRO A 885 -5.61 24.01 -47.16
N GLY A 886 -4.60 24.78 -46.70
CA GLY A 886 -4.65 26.24 -46.64
C GLY A 886 -5.46 26.84 -45.48
N ALA A 887 -6.07 26.02 -44.63
CA ALA A 887 -6.90 26.51 -43.51
C ALA A 887 -6.11 26.87 -42.25
N ARG A 888 -4.79 26.58 -42.19
CA ARG A 888 -3.95 26.71 -41.00
C ARG A 888 -4.09 28.10 -40.32
N LEU A 889 -3.80 29.16 -41.01
CA LEU A 889 -3.79 30.52 -40.42
C LEU A 889 -5.16 30.94 -39.93
N GLU A 890 -6.22 30.59 -40.66
CA GLU A 890 -7.59 30.90 -40.26
C GLU A 890 -7.96 30.18 -38.94
N ILE A 891 -7.66 28.89 -38.85
CA ILE A 891 -7.96 28.13 -37.64
C ILE A 891 -7.11 28.59 -36.45
N VAL A 892 -5.83 28.89 -36.63
CA VAL A 892 -4.95 29.48 -35.58
C VAL A 892 -5.50 30.82 -35.08
N THR A 893 -5.94 31.69 -36.01
CA THR A 893 -6.51 33.00 -35.65
C THR A 893 -7.83 32.84 -34.90
N ALA A 894 -8.70 31.96 -35.36
CA ALA A 894 -9.96 31.67 -34.68
C ALA A 894 -9.73 31.06 -33.28
N ALA A 895 -8.76 30.19 -33.12
CA ALA A 895 -8.40 29.65 -31.82
C ALA A 895 -7.90 30.72 -30.83
N ALA A 896 -7.04 31.63 -31.30
CA ALA A 896 -6.52 32.73 -30.50
C ALA A 896 -7.60 33.69 -29.98
N THR A 897 -8.73 33.82 -30.68
CA THR A 897 -9.86 34.69 -30.30
C THR A 897 -10.89 34.03 -29.37
N MET A 898 -10.72 32.71 -29.04
CA MET A 898 -11.71 31.98 -28.23
C MET A 898 -11.74 32.44 -26.76
N GLY A 899 -10.73 33.16 -26.28
CA GLY A 899 -10.69 33.69 -24.91
C GLY A 899 -10.86 32.59 -23.86
N ALA A 900 -11.64 32.85 -22.82
CA ALA A 900 -11.88 31.87 -21.74
C ALA A 900 -12.55 30.59 -22.23
N ALA A 901 -13.39 30.62 -23.27
CA ALA A 901 -14.00 29.46 -23.86
C ALA A 901 -13.00 28.52 -24.58
N GLY A 902 -11.83 29.04 -24.93
CA GLY A 902 -10.78 28.29 -25.60
C GLY A 902 -10.28 27.09 -24.76
N MET A 903 -10.04 27.30 -23.49
CA MET A 903 -9.58 26.25 -22.59
C MET A 903 -10.59 25.10 -22.49
N ALA A 904 -11.88 25.43 -22.37
CA ALA A 904 -12.95 24.43 -22.29
C ALA A 904 -13.10 23.60 -23.58
N ASN A 905 -12.74 24.18 -24.73
CA ASN A 905 -12.82 23.54 -26.05
C ASN A 905 -11.43 23.15 -26.59
N SER A 906 -10.41 23.08 -25.74
CA SER A 906 -9.04 22.74 -26.13
C SER A 906 -8.46 23.64 -27.22
N PHE A 907 -8.93 24.89 -27.32
CA PHE A 907 -8.63 25.87 -28.39
C PHE A 907 -8.90 25.34 -29.80
N VAL A 908 -9.88 24.46 -29.97
CA VAL A 908 -10.32 23.94 -31.27
C VAL A 908 -11.58 24.68 -31.72
N PRO A 909 -11.52 25.56 -32.71
CA PRO A 909 -12.69 26.30 -33.22
C PRO A 909 -13.69 25.34 -33.89
N LYS A 910 -14.97 25.59 -33.74
CA LYS A 910 -16.02 24.92 -34.54
C LYS A 910 -15.92 25.37 -36.00
N SER A 911 -15.36 24.50 -36.85
CA SER A 911 -15.18 24.82 -38.29
C SER A 911 -15.25 23.49 -39.09
N ASP A 912 -15.87 23.54 -40.24
CA ASP A 912 -15.87 22.42 -41.22
C ASP A 912 -14.47 22.18 -41.81
N LYS A 913 -13.53 23.09 -41.59
CA LYS A 913 -12.12 22.97 -42.00
C LYS A 913 -11.28 22.11 -41.06
N VAL A 914 -11.75 21.83 -39.85
CA VAL A 914 -11.14 20.89 -38.91
C VAL A 914 -11.58 19.48 -39.28
N ILE A 915 -10.60 18.61 -39.53
CA ILE A 915 -10.83 17.19 -39.94
C ILE A 915 -10.83 16.29 -38.72
N ALA A 916 -9.83 16.44 -37.85
CA ALA A 916 -9.66 15.68 -36.62
C ALA A 916 -8.83 16.48 -35.61
N ASN A 917 -9.00 16.24 -34.34
CA ASN A 917 -8.23 16.92 -33.32
C ASN A 917 -8.07 16.09 -32.04
N THR A 918 -7.02 16.40 -31.28
CA THR A 918 -6.85 15.97 -29.88
C THR A 918 -7.39 17.04 -28.92
N PRO A 919 -7.69 16.71 -27.67
CA PRO A 919 -7.75 17.70 -26.61
C PRO A 919 -6.36 18.32 -26.36
N LEU A 920 -6.27 19.31 -25.46
CA LEU A 920 -4.99 19.76 -24.94
C LEU A 920 -4.33 18.65 -24.12
N ILE A 921 -3.09 18.32 -24.44
CA ILE A 921 -2.34 17.21 -23.83
C ILE A 921 -1.32 17.79 -22.85
N LEU A 922 -1.33 17.28 -21.62
CA LEU A 922 -0.36 17.65 -20.60
C LEU A 922 1.02 17.09 -20.90
N THR A 923 2.07 17.76 -20.44
CA THR A 923 3.45 17.27 -20.55
C THR A 923 3.57 15.84 -19.97
N GLY A 924 4.22 14.95 -20.69
CA GLY A 924 4.38 13.53 -20.35
C GLY A 924 3.18 12.65 -20.71
N ASN A 925 2.07 13.21 -21.19
CA ASN A 925 0.89 12.44 -21.56
C ASN A 925 0.84 12.12 -23.06
N THR A 926 0.10 11.05 -23.37
CA THR A 926 -0.17 10.59 -24.74
C THR A 926 -1.68 10.52 -24.96
N TYR A 927 -2.12 10.92 -26.14
CA TYR A 927 -3.50 10.72 -26.62
C TYR A 927 -3.49 9.92 -27.92
N LYS A 928 -4.38 8.94 -28.04
CA LYS A 928 -4.59 8.20 -29.27
C LYS A 928 -5.74 8.82 -30.05
N LEU A 929 -5.43 9.46 -31.16
CA LEU A 929 -6.39 10.03 -32.09
C LEU A 929 -6.73 8.98 -33.15
N TYR A 930 -8.03 8.67 -33.29
CA TYR A 930 -8.55 7.78 -34.30
C TYR A 930 -9.31 8.58 -35.34
N PHE A 931 -8.92 8.49 -36.61
CA PHE A 931 -9.58 9.19 -37.69
C PHE A 931 -9.41 8.46 -39.04
N GLN A 932 -10.27 8.78 -39.99
CA GLN A 932 -10.10 8.35 -41.38
C GLN A 932 -9.34 9.45 -42.14
N ALA A 933 -8.27 9.06 -42.81
CA ALA A 933 -7.53 9.97 -43.68
C ALA A 933 -8.44 10.51 -44.78
N PRO A 934 -8.23 11.76 -45.23
CA PRO A 934 -8.95 12.27 -46.36
C PRO A 934 -8.86 11.35 -47.59
N THR A 935 -9.94 11.19 -48.33
CA THR A 935 -9.95 10.35 -49.53
C THR A 935 -9.34 11.03 -50.75
N ARG A 936 -9.25 12.39 -50.72
CA ARG A 936 -8.61 13.14 -51.79
C ARG A 936 -7.11 13.26 -51.55
N PRO A 937 -6.23 12.81 -52.43
CA PRO A 937 -4.79 13.02 -52.30
C PRO A 937 -4.44 14.50 -52.24
N GLY A 938 -3.39 14.81 -51.45
CA GLY A 938 -2.95 16.18 -51.25
C GLY A 938 -2.20 16.38 -49.96
N LYS A 939 -1.81 17.62 -49.69
CA LYS A 939 -1.11 18.07 -48.51
C LYS A 939 -2.08 18.70 -47.53
N TYR A 940 -2.28 18.11 -46.37
CA TYR A 940 -3.09 18.61 -45.26
C TYR A 940 -2.15 19.06 -44.13
N GLU A 941 -2.59 20.05 -43.34
CA GLU A 941 -1.72 20.56 -42.27
C GLU A 941 -2.20 20.06 -40.90
N TYR A 942 -1.29 19.67 -40.04
CA TYR A 942 -1.57 19.47 -38.61
C TYR A 942 -0.87 20.56 -37.81
N ILE A 943 -1.59 21.15 -36.86
CA ILE A 943 -1.19 22.37 -36.18
C ILE A 943 -1.45 22.24 -34.67
N CYS A 944 -0.67 22.96 -33.84
CA CYS A 944 -1.07 23.21 -32.47
C CYS A 944 -1.86 24.53 -32.43
N THR A 945 -3.08 24.49 -31.87
CA THR A 945 -3.95 25.69 -31.79
C THR A 945 -3.92 26.34 -30.41
N TYR A 946 -3.09 25.88 -29.47
CA TYR A 946 -2.87 26.63 -28.24
C TYR A 946 -2.37 28.05 -28.58
N PRO A 947 -2.89 29.11 -27.91
CA PRO A 947 -2.59 30.47 -28.28
C PRO A 947 -1.10 30.79 -28.42
N GLY A 948 -0.69 31.36 -29.57
CA GLY A 948 0.70 31.64 -29.90
C GLY A 948 1.50 30.50 -30.54
N HIS A 949 1.10 29.24 -30.38
CA HIS A 949 1.90 28.10 -30.87
C HIS A 949 1.75 27.83 -32.37
N GLY A 950 0.57 27.96 -32.94
CA GLY A 950 0.26 27.55 -34.31
C GLY A 950 0.97 28.32 -35.41
N LEU A 951 1.69 29.40 -35.08
CA LEU A 951 2.56 30.09 -36.03
C LEU A 951 3.84 29.33 -36.32
N THR A 952 4.35 28.59 -35.32
CA THR A 952 5.64 27.85 -35.39
C THR A 952 5.47 26.35 -35.31
N MET A 953 4.40 25.86 -34.64
CA MET A 953 4.14 24.47 -34.38
C MET A 953 3.11 23.88 -35.34
N TRP A 954 3.60 23.41 -36.48
CA TRP A 954 2.80 22.79 -37.53
C TRP A 954 3.62 21.80 -38.34
N GLY A 955 2.94 20.93 -39.08
CA GLY A 955 3.53 19.99 -40.03
C GLY A 955 2.52 19.57 -41.09
N THR A 956 2.92 18.69 -42.01
CA THR A 956 2.14 18.26 -43.19
C THR A 956 1.78 16.79 -43.09
N LEU A 957 0.51 16.45 -43.29
CA LEU A 957 0.04 15.11 -43.58
C LEU A 957 -0.13 14.95 -45.10
N VAL A 958 0.75 14.19 -45.70
CA VAL A 958 0.68 13.87 -47.15
C VAL A 958 -0.24 12.66 -47.32
N VAL A 959 -1.31 12.80 -48.12
CA VAL A 959 -2.23 11.75 -48.49
C VAL A 959 -1.90 11.35 -49.92
N GLU A 960 -1.31 10.14 -50.13
CA GLU A 960 -0.85 9.65 -51.43
C GLU A 960 -1.03 8.14 -51.65
#